data_713c04fb50aab11956d75c4af5027cb9
#
_entry.id   713c04fb50aab11956d75c4af5027cb9
#
_cell.length_a   1.000
_cell.length_b   1.000
_cell.length_c   1.000
_cell.angle_alpha   90.00
_cell.angle_beta   90.00
_cell.angle_gamma   90.00
#
_symmetry.space_group_name_H-M   'P 1'
#
loop_
_entity.id
_entity.type
_entity.pdbx_description
1 polymer ?
#
loop_
_entity_poly.entity_id
_entity_poly.type
_entity_poly.pdbx_seq_one_letter_code
_entity_poly.pdbx_strand_id
1 'polypeptide(L)'
;MKTRNLLMSLIALVAILIASCSEQQPGAGMEVGGTKTLTFRLTTDGQAQTRAAAPIVTGHKLQYILQVLDAGGSILPSFTQTVETGTFNVTLPLGVAYTCLFWAQYIPDAGGDNEFFDTADLKAVALKKPLTADDKCQAFCATASVAAADEALTHTVVMKRAVAQVNIKSDTQMTGYSKLTVAYTNVPNTFNVLDNTVTDNTGGVNGDANFEITSFSSTPGTDGKYIYQSAYFLASADGAGSMLNIALNTYITAAPGAPFKTITVNNVPTKKNVRTNVLMDFAATSSTYTYTLDFADFDAPDVNHKTVSTWDGTYPAANTSATYSGGDGTQANPYIIGSATDFAQFAVNTANSFYNDCYFKLDVDINLDNKPWTPTQTFRGVFDGQHHKITGLKISVAGDYVGLFSKISDTFSTAISNLHVSGDVENTAPYEYGLKTTGGICGTNYREITNCSFSGSVRGAERVGGIAGACDGNIISCKNTASVFGREAGGIAGRNSTAKAIIYGCYNEGTIETDGGSAGGIYGKDDDFGFDIKGCYNIGTVQSSSGAGSLGAITSYWGDNGSDYTMTSCYVKGKYTLSHATEETVFGSSDWPTSISNTVWYADPSNDGTYTTGSYGVPTGDYKFWKSLGSWNGGTPQYPKLWWEE
;
A
#
# COMPACT_ATOMS: atom_id res chain seq x y z
N MET A 1 1.41 -63.43 9.39
CA MET A 1 2.87 -63.54 9.41
C MET A 1 3.47 -63.35 8.02
N LYS A 2 2.89 -62.49 7.15
CA LYS A 2 3.38 -62.20 5.78
C LYS A 2 3.46 -60.71 5.41
N THR A 3 3.16 -59.82 6.33
CA THR A 3 3.16 -58.34 6.09
C THR A 3 4.32 -57.57 6.74
N ARG A 4 5.20 -58.27 7.47
CA ARG A 4 6.34 -57.64 8.17
C ARG A 4 7.66 -57.67 7.42
N ASN A 5 7.74 -58.46 6.32
CA ASN A 5 8.96 -58.59 5.53
C ASN A 5 9.03 -57.68 4.31
N LEU A 6 7.94 -56.97 3.97
CA LEU A 6 7.93 -56.08 2.82
C LEU A 6 8.44 -54.66 3.18
N LEU A 7 8.34 -54.29 4.47
CA LEU A 7 8.78 -52.97 4.94
C LEU A 7 10.30 -52.89 5.18
N MET A 8 10.94 -54.05 5.48
CA MET A 8 12.40 -54.10 5.63
C MET A 8 13.18 -54.18 4.31
N SER A 9 12.56 -54.64 3.23
CA SER A 9 13.20 -54.67 1.90
C SER A 9 13.20 -53.30 1.20
N LEU A 10 12.28 -52.38 1.57
CA LEU A 10 12.25 -51.05 0.98
C LEU A 10 13.29 -50.11 1.65
N ILE A 11 13.57 -50.32 2.94
CA ILE A 11 14.61 -49.53 3.66
C ILE A 11 16.02 -49.97 3.23
N ALA A 12 16.21 -51.26 2.87
CA ALA A 12 17.48 -51.76 2.36
C ALA A 12 17.80 -51.32 0.90
N LEU A 13 16.79 -51.01 0.09
CA LEU A 13 16.98 -50.59 -1.29
C LEU A 13 17.37 -49.10 -1.40
N VAL A 14 16.94 -48.25 -0.46
CA VAL A 14 17.35 -46.85 -0.40
C VAL A 14 18.78 -46.69 0.12
N ALA A 15 19.26 -47.63 0.97
CA ALA A 15 20.63 -47.59 1.48
C ALA A 15 21.68 -48.09 0.43
N ILE A 16 21.28 -48.82 -0.60
CA ILE A 16 22.19 -49.37 -1.63
C ILE A 16 22.40 -48.39 -2.81
N LEU A 17 21.52 -47.41 -3.01
CA LEU A 17 21.67 -46.40 -4.07
C LEU A 17 22.60 -45.22 -3.68
N ILE A 18 23.07 -45.16 -2.43
CA ILE A 18 24.01 -44.16 -1.95
C ILE A 18 25.48 -44.65 -1.95
N ALA A 19 25.71 -45.93 -2.25
CA ALA A 19 27.04 -46.56 -2.11
C ALA A 19 27.83 -46.78 -3.42
N SER A 20 27.42 -46.18 -4.56
CA SER A 20 28.09 -46.43 -5.85
C SER A 20 28.48 -45.17 -6.62
N CYS A 21 29.06 -44.19 -5.96
CA CYS A 21 29.89 -43.15 -6.59
C CYS A 21 30.95 -42.65 -5.62
N SER A 22 32.04 -43.38 -5.52
CA SER A 22 33.28 -42.86 -4.94
C SER A 22 34.42 -43.20 -5.90
N GLU A 23 34.96 -42.16 -6.54
CA GLU A 23 36.38 -41.94 -6.76
C GLU A 23 36.61 -40.73 -7.65
N GLN A 24 36.95 -39.62 -7.01
CA GLN A 24 38.08 -38.73 -7.36
C GLN A 24 38.17 -37.55 -6.40
N GLN A 25 39.22 -37.52 -5.59
CA GLN A 25 39.68 -36.34 -4.83
C GLN A 25 40.69 -35.54 -5.65
N PRO A 26 41.06 -34.27 -5.32
CA PRO A 26 40.95 -33.57 -4.05
C PRO A 26 40.56 -32.09 -4.10
N GLY A 27 40.02 -31.57 -3.01
CA GLY A 27 39.91 -30.13 -2.73
C GLY A 27 38.98 -29.90 -1.55
N ALA A 28 39.50 -29.49 -0.39
CA ALA A 28 38.86 -29.24 0.91
C ALA A 28 37.37 -28.88 0.87
N GLY A 29 36.54 -29.52 1.39
CA GLY A 29 35.76 -30.32 2.23
C GLY A 29 34.62 -29.54 2.84
N MET A 30 33.41 -29.67 2.37
CA MET A 30 32.20 -29.63 3.20
C MET A 30 31.62 -31.02 3.17
N GLU A 31 31.55 -31.70 4.32
CA GLU A 31 30.78 -32.94 4.46
C GLU A 31 29.28 -32.64 4.21
N VAL A 32 28.82 -32.89 3.00
CA VAL A 32 27.40 -32.90 2.65
C VAL A 32 26.85 -34.27 2.98
N GLY A 33 26.19 -34.44 4.13
CA GLY A 33 25.67 -35.78 4.49
C GLY A 33 24.91 -35.92 5.79
N GLY A 34 24.54 -34.83 6.46
CA GLY A 34 23.67 -34.89 7.65
C GLY A 34 22.22 -34.51 7.35
N THR A 35 21.31 -35.00 8.18
CA THR A 35 19.91 -34.52 8.21
C THR A 35 19.63 -33.89 9.56
N LYS A 36 18.69 -32.97 9.60
CA LYS A 36 18.24 -32.23 10.77
C LYS A 36 16.73 -32.31 10.88
N THR A 37 16.24 -32.65 12.07
CA THR A 37 14.79 -32.61 12.34
C THR A 37 14.42 -31.24 12.91
N LEU A 38 13.54 -30.54 12.20
CA LEU A 38 12.98 -29.26 12.58
C LEU A 38 11.58 -29.45 13.16
N THR A 39 11.29 -28.74 14.22
CA THR A 39 9.94 -28.65 14.78
C THR A 39 9.35 -27.30 14.48
N PHE A 40 8.25 -27.24 13.75
CA PHE A 40 7.46 -26.03 13.54
C PHE A 40 6.25 -26.07 14.47
N ARG A 41 6.09 -25.03 15.29
CA ARG A 41 4.92 -24.82 16.13
C ARG A 41 4.11 -23.66 15.56
N LEU A 42 2.90 -23.97 15.08
CA LEU A 42 2.01 -22.99 14.51
C LEU A 42 1.11 -22.39 15.59
N THR A 43 1.01 -21.08 15.58
CA THR A 43 0.01 -20.34 16.35
C THR A 43 -0.81 -19.50 15.38
N THR A 44 -2.12 -19.46 15.54
CA THR A 44 -2.94 -18.49 14.82
C THR A 44 -2.81 -17.12 15.47
N ASP A 45 -2.84 -16.06 14.69
CA ASP A 45 -2.76 -14.68 15.15
C ASP A 45 -3.87 -14.45 16.19
N GLY A 46 -3.51 -14.32 17.47
CA GLY A 46 -4.46 -14.27 18.59
C GLY A 46 -3.94 -14.81 19.91
N GLN A 47 -2.80 -15.52 19.92
CA GLN A 47 -2.23 -16.03 21.18
C GLN A 47 -1.23 -15.07 21.86
N ALA A 48 -0.92 -13.90 21.28
CA ALA A 48 -0.13 -12.86 21.91
C ALA A 48 -1.04 -11.75 22.45
N GLN A 49 -1.54 -11.96 23.64
CA GLN A 49 -2.11 -11.02 24.64
C GLN A 49 -3.23 -10.04 24.25
N THR A 50 -3.67 -9.85 22.99
CA THR A 50 -4.77 -8.91 22.66
C THR A 50 -5.65 -9.27 21.44
N ARG A 51 -5.46 -10.42 20.77
CA ARG A 51 -6.23 -10.77 19.56
C ARG A 51 -6.90 -12.14 19.70
N ALA A 52 -8.10 -12.28 19.15
CA ALA A 52 -8.88 -13.50 19.26
C ALA A 52 -8.19 -14.69 18.57
N ALA A 53 -8.12 -15.83 19.23
CA ALA A 53 -7.74 -17.11 18.64
C ALA A 53 -8.63 -17.46 17.45
N ALA A 54 -8.21 -18.42 16.59
CA ALA A 54 -9.09 -18.96 15.57
C ALA A 54 -10.45 -19.31 16.20
N PRO A 55 -11.58 -18.93 15.59
CA PRO A 55 -12.90 -19.16 16.18
C PRO A 55 -13.12 -20.65 16.43
N ILE A 56 -13.79 -20.96 17.54
CA ILE A 56 -14.27 -22.33 17.80
C ILE A 56 -15.48 -22.54 16.90
N VAL A 57 -15.34 -23.40 15.91
CA VAL A 57 -16.43 -23.77 14.99
C VAL A 57 -17.02 -25.10 15.44
N THR A 58 -18.24 -25.08 15.91
CA THR A 58 -18.93 -26.29 16.41
C THR A 58 -18.97 -27.38 15.34
N GLY A 59 -18.56 -28.60 15.68
CA GLY A 59 -18.53 -29.74 14.77
C GLY A 59 -17.37 -29.73 13.78
N HIS A 60 -16.41 -28.81 13.94
CA HIS A 60 -15.22 -28.69 13.07
C HIS A 60 -13.95 -28.48 13.90
N LYS A 61 -12.84 -28.95 13.35
CA LYS A 61 -11.47 -28.79 13.89
C LYS A 61 -10.55 -28.21 12.83
N LEU A 62 -9.44 -27.63 13.26
CA LEU A 62 -8.40 -27.16 12.36
C LEU A 62 -7.54 -28.33 11.86
N GLN A 63 -7.31 -28.35 10.58
CA GLN A 63 -6.32 -29.17 9.90
C GLN A 63 -5.21 -28.26 9.38
N TYR A 64 -3.96 -28.65 9.59
CA TYR A 64 -2.78 -27.90 9.20
C TYR A 64 -2.02 -28.66 8.13
N ILE A 65 -1.53 -27.96 7.10
CA ILE A 65 -0.80 -28.48 5.95
C ILE A 65 0.54 -27.78 5.87
N LEU A 66 1.61 -28.55 5.70
CA LEU A 66 2.96 -28.09 5.40
C LEU A 66 3.37 -28.56 4.01
N GLN A 67 3.88 -27.65 3.18
CA GLN A 67 4.64 -27.95 1.99
C GLN A 67 6.03 -27.31 2.08
N VAL A 68 7.06 -28.06 1.73
CA VAL A 68 8.44 -27.61 1.73
C VAL A 68 8.89 -27.39 0.29
N LEU A 69 9.47 -26.21 0.03
CA LEU A 69 10.06 -25.86 -1.26
C LEU A 69 11.59 -25.92 -1.17
N ASP A 70 12.22 -26.36 -2.24
CA ASP A 70 13.67 -26.23 -2.43
C ASP A 70 14.07 -24.76 -2.72
N ALA A 71 15.38 -24.52 -2.87
CA ALA A 71 15.89 -23.19 -3.20
C ALA A 71 15.45 -22.67 -4.58
N GLY A 72 15.00 -23.55 -5.48
CA GLY A 72 14.42 -23.21 -6.79
C GLY A 72 12.92 -22.94 -6.75
N GLY A 73 12.29 -23.05 -5.58
CA GLY A 73 10.84 -22.86 -5.40
C GLY A 73 9.97 -24.04 -5.83
N SER A 74 10.57 -25.24 -6.02
CA SER A 74 9.84 -26.45 -6.35
C SER A 74 9.37 -27.17 -5.08
N ILE A 75 8.10 -27.65 -5.09
CA ILE A 75 7.58 -28.43 -3.96
C ILE A 75 8.32 -29.75 -3.86
N LEU A 76 8.72 -30.11 -2.64
CA LEU A 76 9.31 -31.38 -2.27
C LEU A 76 8.23 -32.30 -1.67
N PRO A 77 7.57 -33.19 -2.46
CA PRO A 77 6.40 -33.93 -2.00
C PRO A 77 6.66 -34.86 -0.82
N SER A 78 7.89 -35.38 -0.69
CA SER A 78 8.31 -36.27 0.42
C SER A 78 8.28 -35.58 1.79
N PHE A 79 8.25 -34.24 1.85
CA PHE A 79 8.19 -33.45 3.09
C PHE A 79 6.83 -32.77 3.31
N THR A 80 5.86 -32.98 2.41
CA THR A 80 4.48 -32.54 2.60
C THR A 80 3.84 -33.32 3.74
N GLN A 81 3.24 -32.60 4.70
CA GLN A 81 2.59 -33.17 5.87
C GLN A 81 1.23 -32.53 6.12
N THR A 82 0.30 -33.32 6.65
CA THR A 82 -1.00 -32.84 7.12
C THR A 82 -1.21 -33.35 8.55
N VAL A 83 -1.51 -32.43 9.47
CA VAL A 83 -1.67 -32.71 10.92
C VAL A 83 -2.86 -31.94 11.49
N GLU A 84 -3.30 -32.33 12.69
CA GLU A 84 -4.42 -31.67 13.39
C GLU A 84 -3.93 -30.94 14.67
N THR A 85 -2.66 -31.02 15.00
CA THR A 85 -2.12 -30.49 16.28
C THR A 85 -1.37 -29.15 16.15
N GLY A 86 -1.23 -28.62 14.94
CA GLY A 86 -0.45 -27.39 14.70
C GLY A 86 1.06 -27.53 14.95
N THR A 87 1.57 -28.78 15.06
CA THR A 87 3.00 -29.05 15.24
C THR A 87 3.49 -30.00 14.17
N PHE A 88 4.52 -29.57 13.42
CA PHE A 88 5.18 -30.39 12.41
C PHE A 88 6.59 -30.76 12.85
N ASN A 89 6.97 -32.00 12.60
CA ASN A 89 8.35 -32.45 12.69
C ASN A 89 8.80 -32.91 11.32
N VAL A 90 9.77 -32.21 10.73
CA VAL A 90 10.27 -32.52 9.39
C VAL A 90 11.78 -32.69 9.42
N THR A 91 12.29 -33.78 8.85
CA THR A 91 13.73 -34.06 8.77
C THR A 91 14.22 -33.68 7.38
N LEU A 92 15.04 -32.64 7.32
CA LEU A 92 15.57 -32.06 6.09
C LEU A 92 17.09 -32.26 5.99
N PRO A 93 17.66 -32.42 4.78
CA PRO A 93 19.09 -32.39 4.54
C PRO A 93 19.75 -31.09 5.01
N LEU A 94 20.94 -31.17 5.59
CA LEU A 94 21.75 -30.02 6.01
C LEU A 94 22.39 -29.31 4.82
N GLY A 95 22.74 -28.03 5.01
CA GLY A 95 23.49 -27.24 4.02
C GLY A 95 22.65 -26.74 2.86
N VAL A 96 21.34 -26.90 2.89
CA VAL A 96 20.40 -26.40 1.87
C VAL A 96 19.38 -25.47 2.51
N ALA A 97 19.03 -24.40 1.80
CA ALA A 97 17.95 -23.50 2.22
C ALA A 97 16.59 -24.02 1.72
N TYR A 98 15.57 -23.85 2.54
CA TYR A 98 14.20 -24.26 2.23
C TYR A 98 13.23 -23.13 2.54
N THR A 99 12.10 -23.12 1.81
CA THR A 99 10.93 -22.31 2.18
C THR A 99 9.78 -23.24 2.56
N CYS A 100 9.22 -23.04 3.74
CA CYS A 100 8.10 -23.80 4.26
C CYS A 100 6.82 -22.99 4.11
N LEU A 101 5.82 -23.55 3.45
CA LEU A 101 4.49 -22.99 3.30
C LEU A 101 3.54 -23.68 4.26
N PHE A 102 2.75 -22.90 4.99
CA PHE A 102 1.76 -23.41 5.95
C PHE A 102 0.36 -22.92 5.59
N TRP A 103 -0.59 -23.84 5.68
CA TRP A 103 -2.01 -23.57 5.53
C TRP A 103 -2.78 -24.22 6.67
N ALA A 104 -3.81 -23.55 7.20
CA ALA A 104 -4.76 -24.16 8.13
C ALA A 104 -6.18 -23.86 7.69
N GLN A 105 -7.05 -24.85 7.83
CA GLN A 105 -8.44 -24.81 7.39
C GLN A 105 -9.31 -25.67 8.32
N TYR A 106 -10.61 -25.41 8.32
CA TYR A 106 -11.55 -26.21 9.09
C TYR A 106 -11.98 -27.45 8.31
N ILE A 107 -11.99 -28.59 8.99
CA ILE A 107 -12.56 -29.86 8.50
C ILE A 107 -13.58 -30.37 9.53
N PRO A 108 -14.55 -31.23 9.16
CA PRO A 108 -15.45 -31.85 10.13
C PRO A 108 -14.70 -32.62 11.22
N ASP A 109 -15.22 -32.60 12.48
CA ASP A 109 -14.63 -33.34 13.61
C ASP A 109 -14.49 -34.84 13.32
N ALA A 110 -15.45 -35.41 12.56
CA ALA A 110 -15.41 -36.79 12.12
C ALA A 110 -14.28 -37.10 11.11
N GLY A 111 -13.53 -36.09 10.67
CA GLY A 111 -12.54 -36.18 9.61
C GLY A 111 -13.18 -35.98 8.24
N GLY A 112 -12.34 -35.93 7.22
CA GLY A 112 -12.75 -35.72 5.83
C GLY A 112 -12.06 -34.53 5.19
N ASP A 113 -12.45 -34.21 3.96
CA ASP A 113 -11.88 -33.12 3.18
C ASP A 113 -12.50 -31.77 3.56
N ASN A 114 -11.71 -30.71 3.40
CA ASN A 114 -12.24 -29.34 3.48
C ASN A 114 -13.21 -29.09 2.31
N GLU A 115 -14.33 -28.42 2.61
CA GLU A 115 -15.38 -28.14 1.64
C GLU A 115 -15.07 -26.98 0.69
N PHE A 116 -14.18 -26.06 1.11
CA PHE A 116 -14.01 -24.75 0.47
C PHE A 116 -12.74 -24.61 -0.35
N PHE A 117 -11.66 -25.30 0.06
CA PHE A 117 -10.33 -25.07 -0.50
C PHE A 117 -9.74 -26.36 -1.10
N ASP A 118 -9.18 -26.25 -2.29
CA ASP A 118 -8.24 -27.22 -2.84
C ASP A 118 -6.82 -26.77 -2.46
N THR A 119 -6.15 -27.60 -1.68
CA THR A 119 -4.83 -27.31 -1.09
C THR A 119 -3.75 -28.29 -1.60
N ALA A 120 -3.96 -28.90 -2.76
CA ALA A 120 -2.97 -29.78 -3.39
C ALA A 120 -1.65 -29.03 -3.67
N ASP A 121 -1.71 -27.76 -4.03
CA ASP A 121 -0.57 -26.85 -4.18
C ASP A 121 -0.80 -25.55 -3.39
N LEU A 122 -0.01 -25.31 -2.33
CA LEU A 122 -0.14 -24.10 -1.52
C LEU A 122 0.33 -22.82 -2.25
N LYS A 123 0.97 -22.93 -3.42
CA LYS A 123 1.21 -21.78 -4.30
C LYS A 123 0.00 -21.42 -5.16
N ALA A 124 -1.05 -22.24 -5.14
CA ALA A 124 -2.26 -22.06 -5.93
C ALA A 124 -3.48 -22.67 -5.24
N VAL A 125 -3.71 -22.31 -3.97
CA VAL A 125 -4.90 -22.74 -3.22
C VAL A 125 -6.15 -22.23 -3.92
N ALA A 126 -6.99 -23.12 -4.45
CA ALA A 126 -8.17 -22.76 -5.21
C ALA A 126 -9.47 -22.92 -4.42
N LEU A 127 -10.46 -22.07 -4.71
CA LEU A 127 -11.81 -22.23 -4.17
C LEU A 127 -12.54 -23.40 -4.86
N LYS A 128 -13.14 -24.28 -4.09
CA LYS A 128 -14.07 -25.33 -4.55
C LYS A 128 -15.50 -24.81 -4.69
N LYS A 129 -15.84 -23.78 -3.92
CA LYS A 129 -17.14 -23.10 -3.93
C LYS A 129 -17.04 -21.70 -3.29
N PRO A 130 -17.99 -20.78 -3.53
CA PRO A 130 -18.01 -19.48 -2.88
C PRO A 130 -18.00 -19.60 -1.35
N LEU A 131 -17.29 -18.67 -0.69
CA LEU A 131 -17.27 -18.58 0.76
C LEU A 131 -18.52 -17.83 1.26
N THR A 132 -18.98 -18.21 2.44
CA THR A 132 -20.16 -17.60 3.11
C THR A 132 -19.73 -16.86 4.37
N ALA A 133 -20.68 -16.41 5.18
CA ALA A 133 -20.44 -15.83 6.50
C ALA A 133 -20.07 -16.86 7.59
N ASP A 134 -20.08 -18.14 7.27
CA ASP A 134 -19.80 -19.21 8.22
C ASP A 134 -18.30 -19.24 8.56
N ASP A 135 -17.97 -19.25 9.83
CA ASP A 135 -16.57 -19.22 10.31
C ASP A 135 -15.74 -20.43 9.84
N LYS A 136 -16.38 -21.54 9.45
CA LYS A 136 -15.68 -22.67 8.81
C LYS A 136 -15.08 -22.34 7.43
N CYS A 137 -15.46 -21.20 6.82
CA CYS A 137 -14.87 -20.67 5.60
C CYS A 137 -13.53 -19.95 5.83
N GLN A 138 -13.14 -19.75 7.10
CA GLN A 138 -11.86 -19.11 7.38
C GLN A 138 -10.69 -20.06 7.10
N ALA A 139 -9.59 -19.48 6.65
CA ALA A 139 -8.32 -20.17 6.46
C ALA A 139 -7.17 -19.29 6.92
N PHE A 140 -6.06 -19.92 7.30
CA PHE A 140 -4.88 -19.22 7.80
C PHE A 140 -3.65 -19.69 7.03
N CYS A 141 -2.69 -18.80 6.83
CA CYS A 141 -1.46 -19.10 6.11
C CYS A 141 -0.25 -18.42 6.73
N ALA A 142 0.91 -19.00 6.49
CA ALA A 142 2.20 -18.43 6.82
C ALA A 142 3.30 -19.01 5.92
N THR A 143 4.42 -18.32 5.87
CA THR A 143 5.67 -18.81 5.27
C THR A 143 6.79 -18.74 6.31
N ALA A 144 7.73 -19.68 6.25
CA ALA A 144 8.96 -19.61 7.02
C ALA A 144 10.15 -20.03 6.14
N SER A 145 11.24 -19.27 6.22
CA SER A 145 12.49 -19.62 5.56
C SER A 145 13.40 -20.36 6.52
N VAL A 146 14.01 -21.42 6.07
CA VAL A 146 15.04 -22.18 6.78
C VAL A 146 16.35 -21.97 6.03
N ALA A 147 17.26 -21.22 6.62
CA ALA A 147 18.58 -20.98 6.00
C ALA A 147 19.43 -22.27 6.01
N ALA A 148 20.34 -22.39 5.05
CA ALA A 148 21.26 -23.52 4.97
C ALA A 148 22.10 -23.72 6.24
N ALA A 149 22.46 -22.62 6.91
CA ALA A 149 23.24 -22.59 8.17
C ALA A 149 22.34 -22.44 9.43
N ASP A 150 21.04 -22.62 9.33
CA ASP A 150 20.13 -22.46 10.44
C ASP A 150 20.35 -23.57 11.49
N GLU A 151 20.75 -23.19 12.70
CA GLU A 151 20.99 -24.12 13.82
C GLU A 151 19.77 -24.31 14.70
N ALA A 152 18.71 -23.50 14.54
CA ALA A 152 17.51 -23.61 15.34
C ALA A 152 16.77 -24.94 15.04
N LEU A 153 16.41 -25.67 16.08
CA LEU A 153 15.64 -26.92 15.98
C LEU A 153 14.13 -26.70 16.11
N THR A 154 13.71 -25.53 16.60
CA THR A 154 12.30 -25.20 16.78
C THR A 154 12.02 -23.81 16.24
N HIS A 155 10.99 -23.72 15.41
CA HIS A 155 10.49 -22.47 14.82
C HIS A 155 9.05 -22.26 15.28
N THR A 156 8.75 -21.09 15.86
CA THR A 156 7.37 -20.66 16.10
C THR A 156 6.90 -19.86 14.91
N VAL A 157 5.80 -20.25 14.27
CA VAL A 157 5.25 -19.63 13.09
C VAL A 157 3.86 -19.09 13.38
N VAL A 158 3.69 -17.78 13.22
CA VAL A 158 2.39 -17.12 13.41
C VAL A 158 1.63 -17.13 12.10
N MET A 159 0.48 -17.77 12.09
CA MET A 159 -0.41 -17.84 10.92
C MET A 159 -1.41 -16.68 10.95
N LYS A 160 -1.60 -16.04 9.80
CA LYS A 160 -2.60 -14.97 9.60
C LYS A 160 -3.71 -15.46 8.71
N ARG A 161 -4.92 -14.93 8.87
CA ARG A 161 -6.03 -15.27 7.99
C ARG A 161 -5.68 -14.96 6.53
N ALA A 162 -5.97 -15.92 5.64
CA ALA A 162 -5.83 -15.78 4.20
C ALA A 162 -7.06 -15.11 3.56
N VAL A 163 -8.10 -14.85 4.36
CA VAL A 163 -9.36 -14.27 3.92
C VAL A 163 -9.57 -12.87 4.49
N ALA A 164 -10.32 -12.05 3.73
CA ALA A 164 -10.98 -10.84 4.19
C ALA A 164 -12.45 -11.15 4.50
N GLN A 165 -13.10 -10.31 5.29
CA GLN A 165 -14.55 -10.32 5.48
C GLN A 165 -15.14 -9.05 4.92
N VAL A 166 -16.25 -9.15 4.17
CA VAL A 166 -17.05 -7.99 3.74
C VAL A 166 -18.41 -8.06 4.38
N ASN A 167 -18.84 -6.96 5.00
CA ASN A 167 -20.14 -6.83 5.64
C ASN A 167 -20.94 -5.72 4.98
N ILE A 168 -22.23 -5.97 4.70
CA ILE A 168 -23.19 -4.95 4.30
C ILE A 168 -23.93 -4.50 5.56
N LYS A 169 -23.74 -3.26 5.95
CA LYS A 169 -24.24 -2.67 7.20
C LYS A 169 -25.09 -1.42 6.94
N SER A 170 -25.88 -1.01 7.92
CA SER A 170 -26.59 0.28 7.94
C SER A 170 -26.75 0.80 9.36
N ASP A 171 -26.79 2.12 9.50
CA ASP A 171 -27.16 2.80 10.76
C ASP A 171 -28.67 2.68 11.06
N THR A 172 -29.47 2.39 10.03
CA THR A 172 -30.93 2.31 10.14
C THR A 172 -31.43 0.90 9.86
N GLN A 173 -32.45 0.48 10.58
CA GLN A 173 -33.09 -0.81 10.34
C GLN A 173 -33.87 -0.81 9.01
N MET A 174 -33.69 -1.86 8.20
CA MET A 174 -34.48 -2.08 6.98
C MET A 174 -35.92 -2.50 7.33
N THR A 175 -36.82 -1.52 7.50
CA THR A 175 -38.25 -1.76 7.71
C THR A 175 -39.04 -1.54 6.43
N GLY A 176 -40.01 -2.41 6.15
CA GLY A 176 -40.83 -2.33 4.92
C GLY A 176 -40.16 -2.94 3.67
N TYR A 177 -39.03 -3.57 3.83
CA TYR A 177 -38.36 -4.33 2.77
C TYR A 177 -38.73 -5.81 2.84
N SER A 178 -38.90 -6.43 1.67
CA SER A 178 -39.21 -7.86 1.56
C SER A 178 -37.95 -8.69 1.27
N LYS A 179 -36.96 -8.07 0.62
CA LYS A 179 -35.75 -8.77 0.18
C LYS A 179 -34.57 -7.79 -0.09
N LEU A 180 -33.35 -8.25 0.16
CA LEU A 180 -32.11 -7.67 -0.30
C LEU A 180 -31.34 -8.75 -1.07
N THR A 181 -30.88 -8.47 -2.29
CA THR A 181 -29.92 -9.32 -2.98
C THR A 181 -28.57 -8.62 -3.03
N VAL A 182 -27.50 -9.37 -2.79
CA VAL A 182 -26.13 -8.90 -2.82
C VAL A 182 -25.34 -9.81 -3.75
N ALA A 183 -24.83 -9.25 -4.83
CA ALA A 183 -24.00 -9.96 -5.80
C ALA A 183 -22.58 -9.39 -5.75
N TYR A 184 -21.61 -10.26 -5.62
CA TYR A 184 -20.17 -9.92 -5.66
C TYR A 184 -19.57 -10.43 -6.96
N THR A 185 -18.84 -9.56 -7.66
CA THR A 185 -18.07 -9.90 -8.87
C THR A 185 -16.60 -9.49 -8.70
N ASN A 186 -15.72 -9.96 -9.56
CA ASN A 186 -14.26 -9.90 -9.41
C ASN A 186 -13.75 -10.63 -8.16
N VAL A 187 -14.38 -11.73 -7.82
CA VAL A 187 -14.02 -12.51 -6.62
C VAL A 187 -12.75 -13.30 -6.91
N PRO A 188 -11.67 -13.13 -6.11
CA PRO A 188 -10.45 -13.93 -6.27
C PRO A 188 -10.74 -15.41 -6.08
N ASN A 189 -10.23 -16.23 -7.01
CA ASN A 189 -10.47 -17.67 -7.04
C ASN A 189 -9.30 -18.50 -6.50
N THR A 190 -8.10 -17.96 -6.54
CA THR A 190 -6.89 -18.65 -6.05
C THR A 190 -6.05 -17.74 -5.16
N PHE A 191 -5.35 -18.37 -4.21
CA PHE A 191 -4.44 -17.71 -3.28
C PHE A 191 -3.08 -18.40 -3.28
N ASN A 192 -2.01 -17.64 -3.43
CA ASN A 192 -0.64 -18.12 -3.33
C ASN A 192 -0.08 -17.83 -1.93
N VAL A 193 0.24 -18.89 -1.17
CA VAL A 193 0.79 -18.76 0.18
C VAL A 193 2.22 -18.22 0.16
N LEU A 194 2.99 -18.46 -0.90
CA LEU A 194 4.40 -18.08 -0.99
C LEU A 194 4.57 -16.55 -0.98
N ASP A 195 3.78 -15.86 -1.79
CA ASP A 195 3.87 -14.40 -1.98
C ASP A 195 2.66 -13.64 -1.43
N ASN A 196 1.66 -14.34 -0.89
CA ASN A 196 0.41 -13.81 -0.37
C ASN A 196 -0.39 -13.00 -1.42
N THR A 197 -0.37 -13.44 -2.66
CA THR A 197 -1.14 -12.85 -3.76
C THR A 197 -2.41 -13.63 -4.06
N VAL A 198 -3.34 -12.99 -4.73
CA VAL A 198 -4.56 -13.61 -5.27
C VAL A 198 -4.65 -13.38 -6.76
N THR A 199 -5.38 -14.26 -7.46
CA THR A 199 -5.72 -14.05 -8.86
C THR A 199 -7.22 -13.88 -9.03
N ASP A 200 -7.60 -12.97 -9.92
CA ASP A 200 -8.99 -12.71 -10.26
C ASP A 200 -9.60 -13.90 -10.99
N ASN A 201 -10.91 -14.02 -10.83
CA ASN A 201 -11.67 -15.02 -11.53
C ASN A 201 -12.07 -14.52 -12.93
N THR A 202 -11.30 -14.85 -13.94
CA THR A 202 -11.62 -14.57 -15.35
C THR A 202 -12.38 -15.71 -16.03
N GLY A 203 -13.35 -16.35 -15.35
CA GLY A 203 -14.22 -17.38 -15.96
C GLY A 203 -14.29 -18.72 -15.23
N GLY A 204 -13.93 -18.79 -13.97
CA GLY A 204 -14.06 -20.01 -13.16
C GLY A 204 -15.47 -20.18 -12.57
N VAL A 205 -15.85 -21.41 -12.32
CA VAL A 205 -17.19 -21.84 -11.86
C VAL A 205 -17.57 -21.30 -10.46
N ASN A 206 -16.63 -20.73 -9.71
CA ASN A 206 -16.80 -20.39 -8.28
C ASN A 206 -16.63 -18.92 -7.96
N GLY A 207 -16.60 -18.03 -8.99
CA GLY A 207 -16.14 -16.66 -8.80
C GLY A 207 -17.18 -15.71 -8.25
N ASP A 208 -18.42 -15.76 -8.70
CA ASP A 208 -19.42 -14.79 -8.29
C ASP A 208 -20.21 -15.33 -7.11
N ALA A 209 -20.28 -14.55 -6.02
CA ALA A 209 -21.07 -14.89 -4.85
C ALA A 209 -22.36 -14.08 -4.86
N ASN A 210 -23.50 -14.76 -4.83
CA ASN A 210 -24.82 -14.16 -4.80
C ASN A 210 -25.58 -14.56 -3.54
N PHE A 211 -26.11 -13.59 -2.82
CA PHE A 211 -26.85 -13.78 -1.59
C PHE A 211 -28.25 -13.18 -1.71
N GLU A 212 -29.23 -13.90 -1.21
CA GLU A 212 -30.60 -13.41 -1.05
C GLU A 212 -30.96 -13.37 0.43
N ILE A 213 -31.30 -12.21 0.94
CA ILE A 213 -31.64 -11.96 2.33
C ILE A 213 -33.14 -11.58 2.39
N THR A 214 -33.95 -12.41 3.05
CA THR A 214 -35.37 -12.20 3.23
C THR A 214 -35.78 -11.97 4.69
N SER A 215 -34.81 -12.07 5.60
CA SER A 215 -35.00 -11.81 7.03
C SER A 215 -33.96 -10.78 7.48
N PHE A 216 -34.41 -9.65 7.97
CA PHE A 216 -33.58 -8.54 8.38
C PHE A 216 -33.44 -8.50 9.90
N SER A 217 -32.20 -8.31 10.37
CA SER A 217 -31.94 -8.17 11.80
C SER A 217 -32.72 -6.98 12.38
N SER A 218 -33.37 -7.21 13.48
CA SER A 218 -34.02 -6.15 14.29
C SER A 218 -33.11 -5.65 15.42
N THR A 219 -31.97 -6.29 15.62
CA THR A 219 -31.02 -5.95 16.67
C THR A 219 -29.72 -5.48 16.04
N PRO A 220 -29.23 -4.29 16.38
CA PRO A 220 -27.93 -3.83 15.91
C PRO A 220 -26.79 -4.63 16.56
N GLY A 221 -25.65 -4.66 15.92
CA GLY A 221 -24.41 -5.18 16.47
C GLY A 221 -23.89 -4.32 17.63
N THR A 222 -22.75 -4.71 18.18
CA THR A 222 -22.08 -3.99 19.29
C THR A 222 -21.64 -2.57 18.91
N ASP A 223 -21.47 -2.31 17.62
CA ASP A 223 -21.16 -1.01 17.02
C ASP A 223 -22.42 -0.14 16.78
N GLY A 224 -23.61 -0.60 17.19
CA GLY A 224 -24.88 0.08 16.98
C GLY A 224 -25.43 -0.05 15.56
N LYS A 225 -24.77 -0.77 14.64
CA LYS A 225 -25.16 -0.90 13.24
C LYS A 225 -25.82 -2.25 12.94
N TYR A 226 -26.74 -2.26 11.99
CA TYR A 226 -27.40 -3.49 11.53
C TYR A 226 -26.55 -4.15 10.46
N ILE A 227 -26.24 -5.44 10.61
CA ILE A 227 -25.53 -6.26 9.63
C ILE A 227 -26.57 -7.05 8.85
N TYR A 228 -26.62 -6.86 7.52
CA TYR A 228 -27.59 -7.54 6.66
C TYR A 228 -26.99 -8.69 5.87
N GLN A 229 -25.69 -8.61 5.57
CA GLN A 229 -24.97 -9.68 4.88
C GLN A 229 -23.50 -9.65 5.26
N SER A 230 -22.90 -10.82 5.37
CA SER A 230 -21.46 -10.99 5.52
C SER A 230 -20.97 -12.10 4.59
N ALA A 231 -19.76 -11.99 4.08
CA ALA A 231 -19.09 -13.07 3.35
C ALA A 231 -17.58 -12.97 3.49
N TYR A 232 -16.91 -14.11 3.38
CA TYR A 232 -15.46 -14.19 3.32
C TYR A 232 -14.98 -14.24 1.87
N PHE A 233 -13.78 -13.73 1.61
CA PHE A 233 -13.13 -13.73 0.30
C PHE A 233 -11.63 -13.96 0.47
N LEU A 234 -11.02 -14.74 -0.42
CA LEU A 234 -9.56 -14.78 -0.50
C LEU A 234 -9.03 -13.37 -0.79
N ALA A 235 -7.98 -12.97 -0.10
CA ALA A 235 -7.46 -11.61 -0.25
C ALA A 235 -5.93 -11.58 -0.13
N SER A 236 -5.28 -10.69 -0.90
CA SER A 236 -3.84 -10.47 -0.83
C SER A 236 -3.43 -9.73 0.45
N ALA A 237 -2.13 -9.77 0.77
CA ALA A 237 -1.60 -9.09 1.95
C ALA A 237 -1.64 -7.56 1.84
N ASP A 238 -1.45 -7.04 0.64
CA ASP A 238 -1.42 -5.60 0.32
C ASP A 238 -2.75 -5.08 -0.24
N GLY A 239 -3.73 -5.96 -0.50
CA GLY A 239 -4.99 -5.64 -1.15
C GLY A 239 -4.92 -5.57 -2.67
N ALA A 240 -3.73 -5.74 -3.27
CA ALA A 240 -3.59 -5.76 -4.72
C ALA A 240 -4.32 -6.96 -5.34
N GLY A 241 -5.05 -6.75 -6.42
CA GLY A 241 -5.86 -7.79 -7.08
C GLY A 241 -7.08 -8.26 -6.28
N SER A 242 -7.42 -7.61 -5.15
CA SER A 242 -8.53 -7.99 -4.27
C SER A 242 -9.62 -6.92 -4.25
N MET A 243 -9.97 -6.36 -5.41
CA MET A 243 -11.03 -5.36 -5.55
C MET A 243 -12.32 -6.03 -5.99
N LEU A 244 -13.34 -6.03 -5.14
CA LEU A 244 -14.65 -6.57 -5.45
C LEU A 244 -15.56 -5.51 -6.05
N ASN A 245 -16.49 -5.92 -6.93
CA ASN A 245 -17.65 -5.11 -7.26
C ASN A 245 -18.87 -5.72 -6.58
N ILE A 246 -19.73 -4.87 -5.99
CA ILE A 246 -20.92 -5.29 -5.24
C ILE A 246 -22.13 -4.66 -5.91
N ALA A 247 -23.09 -5.48 -6.33
CA ALA A 247 -24.40 -5.05 -6.78
C ALA A 247 -25.45 -5.43 -5.74
N LEU A 248 -26.18 -4.43 -5.25
CA LEU A 248 -27.26 -4.63 -4.27
C LEU A 248 -28.60 -4.25 -4.90
N ASN A 249 -29.60 -5.13 -4.74
CA ASN A 249 -30.99 -4.79 -5.08
C ASN A 249 -31.86 -4.93 -3.84
N THR A 250 -32.59 -3.88 -3.52
CA THR A 250 -33.59 -3.88 -2.45
C THR A 250 -34.97 -4.04 -3.02
N TYR A 251 -35.84 -4.76 -2.33
CA TYR A 251 -37.23 -5.01 -2.71
C TYR A 251 -38.13 -4.62 -1.53
N ILE A 252 -39.16 -3.83 -1.79
CA ILE A 252 -40.12 -3.44 -0.76
C ILE A 252 -41.31 -4.40 -0.71
N THR A 253 -41.91 -4.54 0.47
CA THR A 253 -43.10 -5.42 0.69
C THR A 253 -44.28 -5.01 -0.18
N ALA A 254 -44.47 -3.73 -0.45
CA ALA A 254 -45.54 -3.21 -1.28
C ALA A 254 -45.40 -3.53 -2.78
N ALA A 255 -44.16 -3.85 -3.28
CA ALA A 255 -43.90 -4.16 -4.67
C ALA A 255 -42.75 -5.17 -4.79
N PRO A 256 -42.95 -6.45 -4.44
CA PRO A 256 -41.87 -7.43 -4.33
C PRO A 256 -41.32 -7.93 -5.68
N GLY A 257 -42.01 -7.65 -6.79
CA GLY A 257 -41.71 -8.22 -8.10
C GLY A 257 -40.61 -7.53 -8.89
N ALA A 258 -40.18 -6.33 -8.48
CA ALA A 258 -39.08 -5.58 -9.11
C ALA A 258 -38.19 -4.93 -8.06
N PRO A 259 -36.90 -4.72 -8.33
CA PRO A 259 -36.06 -3.96 -7.43
C PRO A 259 -36.63 -2.56 -7.18
N PHE A 260 -36.79 -2.20 -5.92
CA PHE A 260 -37.12 -0.84 -5.52
C PHE A 260 -35.90 0.08 -5.76
N LYS A 261 -34.72 -0.46 -5.48
CA LYS A 261 -33.45 0.22 -5.70
C LYS A 261 -32.36 -0.76 -6.13
N THR A 262 -31.50 -0.30 -7.03
CA THR A 262 -30.27 -0.98 -7.42
C THR A 262 -29.08 -0.07 -7.09
N ILE A 263 -28.08 -0.61 -6.42
CA ILE A 263 -26.90 0.11 -5.97
C ILE A 263 -25.69 -0.70 -6.44
N THR A 264 -24.71 -0.02 -7.03
CA THR A 264 -23.44 -0.64 -7.40
C THR A 264 -22.31 0.05 -6.65
N VAL A 265 -21.50 -0.74 -5.96
CA VAL A 265 -20.30 -0.30 -5.26
C VAL A 265 -19.13 -0.97 -5.95
N ASN A 266 -18.35 -0.20 -6.71
CA ASN A 266 -17.22 -0.71 -7.48
C ASN A 266 -15.92 -0.57 -6.70
N ASN A 267 -14.97 -1.47 -6.99
CA ASN A 267 -13.61 -1.41 -6.45
C ASN A 267 -13.55 -1.42 -4.92
N VAL A 268 -14.38 -2.24 -4.28
CA VAL A 268 -14.35 -2.44 -2.83
C VAL A 268 -13.07 -3.19 -2.47
N PRO A 269 -12.11 -2.55 -1.80
CA PRO A 269 -10.85 -3.19 -1.48
C PRO A 269 -11.05 -4.25 -0.40
N THR A 270 -10.42 -5.40 -0.60
CA THR A 270 -10.31 -6.44 0.40
C THR A 270 -8.85 -6.75 0.67
N LYS A 271 -8.50 -6.94 1.93
CA LYS A 271 -7.16 -7.26 2.37
C LYS A 271 -7.22 -8.42 3.36
N LYS A 272 -6.29 -9.38 3.25
CA LYS A 272 -6.28 -10.53 4.17
C LYS A 272 -6.19 -10.05 5.63
N ASN A 273 -6.90 -10.75 6.50
CA ASN A 273 -7.01 -10.41 7.93
C ASN A 273 -7.66 -9.04 8.22
N VAL A 274 -8.41 -8.48 7.27
CA VAL A 274 -9.13 -7.21 7.41
C VAL A 274 -10.61 -7.42 7.16
N ARG A 275 -11.44 -6.71 7.91
CA ARG A 275 -12.89 -6.63 7.73
C ARG A 275 -13.22 -5.34 7.00
N THR A 276 -13.87 -5.43 5.84
CA THR A 276 -14.41 -4.28 5.09
C THR A 276 -15.89 -4.17 5.35
N ASN A 277 -16.34 -3.08 5.98
CA ASN A 277 -17.73 -2.80 6.19
C ASN A 277 -18.21 -1.81 5.12
N VAL A 278 -19.24 -2.17 4.37
CA VAL A 278 -19.94 -1.31 3.43
C VAL A 278 -21.15 -0.76 4.15
N LEU A 279 -21.06 0.48 4.60
CA LEU A 279 -22.12 1.17 5.33
C LEU A 279 -23.04 1.87 4.34
N MET A 280 -24.32 1.59 4.40
CA MET A 280 -25.33 2.09 3.48
C MET A 280 -26.50 2.69 4.22
N ASP A 281 -27.03 3.79 3.70
CA ASP A 281 -28.31 4.31 4.17
C ASP A 281 -29.46 3.71 3.34
N PHE A 282 -30.08 2.66 3.86
CA PHE A 282 -31.25 2.04 3.24
C PHE A 282 -32.56 2.83 3.49
N ALA A 283 -32.57 3.75 4.44
CA ALA A 283 -33.76 4.57 4.73
C ALA A 283 -33.93 5.74 3.77
N ALA A 284 -32.90 6.10 2.98
CA ALA A 284 -32.96 7.25 2.10
C ALA A 284 -34.06 7.13 1.05
N THR A 285 -34.99 8.08 1.07
CA THR A 285 -36.05 8.24 0.06
C THR A 285 -35.53 8.84 -1.25
N SER A 286 -34.28 9.27 -1.28
CA SER A 286 -33.57 9.85 -2.42
C SER A 286 -33.18 8.80 -3.45
N SER A 287 -33.11 9.18 -4.71
CA SER A 287 -32.55 8.37 -5.79
C SER A 287 -31.01 8.26 -5.73
N THR A 288 -30.36 9.10 -4.93
CA THR A 288 -28.90 9.08 -4.70
C THR A 288 -28.60 8.28 -3.43
N TYR A 289 -27.52 7.47 -3.48
CA TYR A 289 -27.03 6.68 -2.35
C TYR A 289 -25.69 7.22 -1.90
N THR A 290 -25.52 7.33 -0.61
CA THR A 290 -24.21 7.41 0.01
C THR A 290 -23.85 6.04 0.55
N TYR A 291 -22.66 5.56 0.27
CA TYR A 291 -22.07 4.44 0.99
C TYR A 291 -20.73 4.89 1.56
N THR A 292 -20.35 4.27 2.65
CA THR A 292 -19.08 4.50 3.30
C THR A 292 -18.38 3.16 3.43
N LEU A 293 -17.08 3.11 3.13
CA LEU A 293 -16.24 1.95 3.37
C LEU A 293 -15.50 2.14 4.68
N ASP A 294 -15.62 1.16 5.55
CA ASP A 294 -14.96 1.11 6.85
C ASP A 294 -14.10 -0.13 6.93
N PHE A 295 -12.86 0.02 7.41
CA PHE A 295 -11.88 -1.06 7.50
C PHE A 295 -11.51 -1.29 8.96
N ALA A 296 -11.68 -2.50 9.44
CA ALA A 296 -11.29 -2.90 10.77
C ALA A 296 -10.37 -4.13 10.71
N ASP A 297 -9.40 -4.22 11.61
CA ASP A 297 -8.69 -5.47 11.84
C ASP A 297 -9.73 -6.54 12.21
N PHE A 298 -9.54 -7.77 11.73
CA PHE A 298 -10.50 -8.85 11.88
C PHE A 298 -10.87 -9.12 13.34
N ASP A 299 -9.93 -8.90 14.24
CA ASP A 299 -10.03 -9.20 15.68
C ASP A 299 -10.10 -7.93 16.56
N ALA A 300 -10.11 -6.73 15.97
CA ALA A 300 -10.33 -5.51 16.75
C ALA A 300 -11.81 -5.41 17.13
N PRO A 301 -12.15 -5.03 18.36
CA PRO A 301 -13.47 -4.45 18.60
C PRO A 301 -13.62 -3.28 17.62
N ASP A 302 -14.82 -3.09 17.06
CA ASP A 302 -15.15 -2.10 16.02
C ASP A 302 -14.87 -0.63 16.44
N VAL A 303 -13.63 -0.28 16.75
CA VAL A 303 -13.23 1.03 17.31
C VAL A 303 -12.24 1.83 16.46
N ASN A 304 -11.78 1.31 15.32
CA ASN A 304 -10.94 2.07 14.39
C ASN A 304 -11.56 2.08 13.00
N HIS A 305 -12.58 2.89 12.85
CA HIS A 305 -13.25 3.11 11.58
C HIS A 305 -12.42 4.06 10.72
N LYS A 306 -11.74 3.56 9.67
CA LYS A 306 -11.39 4.43 8.55
C LYS A 306 -12.63 4.59 7.67
N THR A 307 -13.49 5.51 8.04
CA THR A 307 -14.65 5.88 7.24
C THR A 307 -14.17 6.51 5.93
N VAL A 308 -14.65 6.01 4.78
CA VAL A 308 -14.42 6.65 3.48
C VAL A 308 -15.67 7.44 3.10
N SER A 309 -15.54 8.76 3.03
CA SER A 309 -16.61 9.62 2.56
C SER A 309 -16.44 9.95 1.08
N THR A 310 -17.45 9.67 0.25
CA THR A 310 -17.39 9.91 -1.18
C THR A 310 -18.04 11.24 -1.54
N TRP A 311 -17.33 12.02 -2.39
CA TRP A 311 -17.82 13.30 -2.88
C TRP A 311 -18.84 13.14 -4.00
N ASP A 312 -19.92 13.89 -3.94
CA ASP A 312 -21.00 13.86 -4.92
C ASP A 312 -20.73 14.73 -6.17
N GLY A 313 -19.64 15.50 -6.19
CA GLY A 313 -19.27 16.42 -7.27
C GLY A 313 -19.80 17.84 -7.08
N THR A 314 -20.43 18.15 -5.96
CA THR A 314 -20.97 19.48 -5.70
C THR A 314 -20.11 20.26 -4.71
N TYR A 315 -19.93 21.55 -4.99
CA TYR A 315 -19.28 22.49 -4.06
C TYR A 315 -20.36 23.27 -3.31
N PRO A 316 -20.31 23.31 -1.97
CA PRO A 316 -21.16 24.22 -1.22
C PRO A 316 -20.74 25.69 -1.47
N ALA A 317 -21.62 26.63 -1.14
CA ALA A 317 -21.28 28.05 -1.17
C ALA A 317 -20.20 28.37 -0.12
N ALA A 318 -19.27 29.27 -0.44
CA ALA A 318 -18.30 29.76 0.54
C ALA A 318 -19.02 30.41 1.74
N ASN A 319 -18.63 30.05 2.95
CA ASN A 319 -19.35 30.45 4.16
C ASN A 319 -18.37 30.67 5.33
N THR A 320 -18.43 31.84 5.95
CA THR A 320 -17.66 32.19 7.16
C THR A 320 -18.22 31.57 8.44
N SER A 321 -19.41 31.02 8.38
CA SER A 321 -20.09 30.33 9.50
C SER A 321 -20.26 28.84 9.19
N ALA A 322 -19.37 28.25 8.36
CA ALA A 322 -19.45 26.83 8.02
C ALA A 322 -19.31 26.00 9.29
N THR A 323 -20.30 25.15 9.52
CA THR A 323 -20.23 24.12 10.53
C THR A 323 -19.60 22.89 9.89
N TYR A 324 -18.30 22.66 10.17
CA TYR A 324 -17.65 21.40 9.90
C TYR A 324 -18.17 20.31 10.85
N SER A 325 -17.73 19.09 10.70
CA SER A 325 -18.12 17.98 11.60
C SER A 325 -17.76 18.24 13.08
N GLY A 326 -16.98 19.28 13.36
CA GLY A 326 -16.62 19.73 14.70
C GLY A 326 -15.50 20.76 14.69
N GLY A 327 -15.11 21.21 15.90
CA GLY A 327 -14.03 22.15 16.10
C GLY A 327 -14.43 23.61 15.89
N ASP A 328 -13.51 24.52 16.25
CA ASP A 328 -13.65 25.97 16.10
C ASP A 328 -12.49 26.63 15.33
N GLY A 329 -11.57 25.79 14.81
CA GLY A 329 -10.42 26.22 14.00
C GLY A 329 -9.22 26.70 14.80
N THR A 330 -9.26 26.63 16.12
CA THR A 330 -8.09 26.89 16.97
C THR A 330 -7.12 25.70 16.98
N GLN A 331 -5.88 25.92 17.37
CA GLN A 331 -4.91 24.84 17.54
C GLN A 331 -5.36 23.80 18.58
N ALA A 332 -6.04 24.22 19.64
CA ALA A 332 -6.54 23.33 20.69
C ALA A 332 -7.80 22.56 20.25
N ASN A 333 -8.57 23.09 19.29
CA ASN A 333 -9.80 22.52 18.79
C ASN A 333 -9.93 22.74 17.26
N PRO A 334 -9.11 22.05 16.42
CA PRO A 334 -9.12 22.20 14.97
C PRO A 334 -10.48 21.92 14.36
N TYR A 335 -10.83 22.57 13.25
CA TYR A 335 -11.97 22.16 12.44
C TYR A 335 -11.82 20.71 11.99
N ILE A 336 -12.89 19.92 12.16
CA ILE A 336 -12.92 18.51 11.80
C ILE A 336 -13.55 18.34 10.42
N ILE A 337 -12.77 17.86 9.46
CA ILE A 337 -13.27 17.45 8.14
C ILE A 337 -13.68 15.98 8.24
N GLY A 338 -14.94 15.74 8.59
CA GLY A 338 -15.51 14.42 8.81
C GLY A 338 -16.30 13.88 7.62
N SER A 339 -16.31 14.60 6.49
CA SER A 339 -17.00 14.17 5.26
C SER A 339 -16.37 14.78 4.01
N ALA A 340 -16.68 14.19 2.85
CA ALA A 340 -16.30 14.77 1.55
C ALA A 340 -16.97 16.13 1.30
N THR A 341 -18.15 16.35 1.86
CA THR A 341 -18.84 17.66 1.82
C THR A 341 -18.07 18.69 2.66
N ASP A 342 -17.59 18.32 3.86
CA ASP A 342 -16.72 19.21 4.65
C ASP A 342 -15.44 19.54 3.91
N PHE A 343 -14.84 18.55 3.20
CA PHE A 343 -13.64 18.78 2.42
C PHE A 343 -13.90 19.72 1.22
N ALA A 344 -15.04 19.57 0.54
CA ALA A 344 -15.45 20.51 -0.51
C ALA A 344 -15.75 21.92 0.07
N GLN A 345 -16.35 22.01 1.26
CA GLN A 345 -16.55 23.27 1.96
C GLN A 345 -15.20 23.92 2.36
N PHE A 346 -14.25 23.11 2.85
CA PHE A 346 -12.88 23.57 3.13
C PHE A 346 -12.25 24.16 1.86
N ALA A 347 -12.33 23.46 0.72
CA ALA A 347 -11.71 23.89 -0.52
C ALA A 347 -12.23 25.26 -0.99
N VAL A 348 -13.53 25.54 -0.90
CA VAL A 348 -14.08 26.84 -1.27
C VAL A 348 -13.82 27.93 -0.22
N ASN A 349 -13.73 27.55 1.05
CA ASN A 349 -13.52 28.48 2.15
C ASN A 349 -12.08 29.00 2.24
N THR A 350 -11.10 28.29 1.69
CA THR A 350 -9.68 28.75 1.66
C THR A 350 -9.49 30.11 0.97
N ALA A 351 -10.44 30.52 0.10
CA ALA A 351 -10.45 31.86 -0.49
C ALA A 351 -10.77 32.99 0.50
N ASN A 352 -11.34 32.67 1.67
CA ASN A 352 -11.81 33.65 2.62
C ASN A 352 -10.77 33.88 3.74
N SER A 353 -10.40 35.15 3.98
CA SER A 353 -9.45 35.53 5.02
C SER A 353 -9.87 35.15 6.45
N PHE A 354 -11.15 34.85 6.68
CA PHE A 354 -11.64 34.35 7.96
C PHE A 354 -10.95 33.05 8.39
N TYR A 355 -10.58 32.20 7.42
CA TYR A 355 -9.92 30.93 7.68
C TYR A 355 -8.38 31.00 7.66
N ASN A 356 -7.80 32.20 7.64
CA ASN A 356 -6.36 32.36 7.84
C ASN A 356 -5.99 31.95 9.27
N ASP A 357 -4.82 31.32 9.45
CA ASP A 357 -4.32 30.79 10.72
C ASP A 357 -5.22 29.73 11.40
N CYS A 358 -6.27 29.26 10.71
CA CYS A 358 -7.09 28.18 11.24
C CYS A 358 -6.41 26.83 11.11
N TYR A 359 -6.74 25.95 12.04
CA TYR A 359 -6.29 24.57 12.08
C TYR A 359 -7.40 23.64 11.60
N PHE A 360 -7.05 22.70 10.72
CA PHE A 360 -7.94 21.70 10.16
C PHE A 360 -7.35 20.31 10.37
N LYS A 361 -8.18 19.33 10.66
CA LYS A 361 -7.80 17.92 10.65
C LYS A 361 -8.79 17.09 9.84
N LEU A 362 -8.26 16.14 9.09
CA LEU A 362 -9.05 15.14 8.41
C LEU A 362 -9.37 14.01 9.40
N ASP A 363 -10.63 13.57 9.46
CA ASP A 363 -11.09 12.53 10.39
C ASP A 363 -11.63 11.30 9.65
N VAL A 364 -11.64 11.35 8.31
CA VAL A 364 -12.11 10.28 7.43
C VAL A 364 -11.29 10.23 6.15
N ASP A 365 -11.23 9.05 5.53
CA ASP A 365 -10.72 8.94 4.17
C ASP A 365 -11.73 9.56 3.19
N ILE A 366 -11.25 10.32 2.19
CA ILE A 366 -12.09 10.97 1.19
C ILE A 366 -11.90 10.29 -0.17
N ASN A 367 -13.01 9.96 -0.83
CA ASN A 367 -13.01 9.54 -2.23
C ASN A 367 -13.65 10.63 -3.09
N LEU A 368 -12.85 11.25 -3.97
CA LEU A 368 -13.32 12.28 -4.91
C LEU A 368 -13.94 11.69 -6.19
N ASP A 369 -13.97 10.34 -6.30
CA ASP A 369 -14.67 9.59 -7.35
C ASP A 369 -14.28 9.97 -8.79
N ASN A 370 -13.04 10.45 -8.97
CA ASN A 370 -12.53 10.97 -10.25
C ASN A 370 -13.39 12.11 -10.85
N LYS A 371 -14.17 12.78 -10.04
CA LYS A 371 -14.93 13.95 -10.46
C LYS A 371 -14.02 15.16 -10.56
N PRO A 372 -14.30 16.12 -11.51
CA PRO A 372 -13.47 17.30 -11.68
C PRO A 372 -13.35 18.10 -10.37
N TRP A 373 -12.12 18.19 -9.85
CA TRP A 373 -11.81 18.92 -8.63
C TRP A 373 -11.16 20.26 -8.96
N THR A 374 -11.61 21.32 -8.29
CA THR A 374 -10.99 22.63 -8.39
C THR A 374 -9.95 22.77 -7.27
N PRO A 375 -8.70 23.12 -7.58
CA PRO A 375 -7.69 23.38 -6.56
C PRO A 375 -8.16 24.38 -5.51
N THR A 376 -7.77 24.15 -4.25
CA THR A 376 -7.99 25.18 -3.22
C THR A 376 -7.29 26.48 -3.61
N GLN A 377 -7.75 27.59 -3.09
CA GLN A 377 -7.03 28.87 -3.24
C GLN A 377 -5.73 28.86 -2.41
N THR A 378 -5.07 29.99 -2.28
CA THR A 378 -3.89 30.11 -1.40
C THR A 378 -4.26 29.71 0.03
N PHE A 379 -3.69 28.63 0.50
CA PHE A 379 -3.92 28.13 1.85
C PHE A 379 -3.05 28.88 2.86
N ARG A 380 -3.64 29.28 4.00
CA ARG A 380 -3.01 30.10 5.04
C ARG A 380 -3.28 29.56 6.44
N GLY A 381 -3.35 28.26 6.62
CA GLY A 381 -3.63 27.59 7.88
C GLY A 381 -2.80 26.33 8.07
N VAL A 382 -3.15 25.52 9.04
CA VAL A 382 -2.53 24.22 9.30
C VAL A 382 -3.52 23.12 8.93
N PHE A 383 -3.09 22.18 8.08
CA PHE A 383 -3.88 21.03 7.68
C PHE A 383 -3.17 19.74 8.09
N ASP A 384 -3.79 18.99 8.99
CA ASP A 384 -3.31 17.69 9.42
C ASP A 384 -4.21 16.58 8.82
N GLY A 385 -3.66 15.80 7.92
CA GLY A 385 -4.36 14.69 7.28
C GLY A 385 -4.59 13.49 8.19
N GLN A 386 -4.01 13.44 9.39
CA GLN A 386 -4.15 12.33 10.37
C GLN A 386 -3.88 10.94 9.75
N HIS A 387 -3.01 10.88 8.73
CA HIS A 387 -2.74 9.70 7.89
C HIS A 387 -3.98 9.16 7.13
N HIS A 388 -5.03 9.96 7.00
CA HIS A 388 -6.14 9.66 6.10
C HIS A 388 -5.76 9.85 4.63
N LYS A 389 -6.57 9.24 3.76
CA LYS A 389 -6.36 9.24 2.31
C LYS A 389 -7.38 10.13 1.61
N ILE A 390 -6.92 10.85 0.58
CA ILE A 390 -7.78 11.47 -0.42
C ILE A 390 -7.53 10.74 -1.74
N THR A 391 -8.53 10.04 -2.26
CA THR A 391 -8.43 9.20 -3.45
C THR A 391 -9.30 9.73 -4.59
N GLY A 392 -9.00 9.32 -5.82
CA GLY A 392 -9.80 9.73 -6.98
C GLY A 392 -9.72 11.23 -7.28
N LEU A 393 -8.61 11.90 -6.92
CA LEU A 393 -8.39 13.29 -7.28
C LEU A 393 -8.27 13.43 -8.79
N LYS A 394 -9.04 14.35 -9.38
CA LYS A 394 -8.96 14.69 -10.81
C LYS A 394 -8.97 16.20 -11.00
N ILE A 395 -7.81 16.75 -11.29
CA ILE A 395 -7.62 18.16 -11.61
C ILE A 395 -7.18 18.26 -13.08
N SER A 396 -7.88 19.06 -13.91
CA SER A 396 -7.46 19.41 -15.25
C SER A 396 -7.89 20.86 -15.49
N VAL A 397 -7.00 21.81 -15.18
CA VAL A 397 -7.27 23.26 -15.21
C VAL A 397 -6.05 24.02 -15.73
N ALA A 398 -6.27 25.21 -16.30
CA ALA A 398 -5.20 26.13 -16.61
C ALA A 398 -5.00 27.10 -15.44
N GLY A 399 -3.78 27.19 -14.90
CA GLY A 399 -3.49 28.05 -13.76
C GLY A 399 -1.99 28.29 -13.55
N ASP A 400 -1.65 29.29 -12.75
CA ASP A 400 -0.26 29.57 -12.37
C ASP A 400 0.23 28.56 -11.33
N TYR A 401 -0.66 28.15 -10.41
CA TYR A 401 -0.37 27.23 -9.32
C TYR A 401 -1.44 26.13 -9.30
N VAL A 402 -1.08 24.89 -9.61
CA VAL A 402 -2.02 23.78 -9.69
C VAL A 402 -1.56 22.62 -8.82
N GLY A 403 -2.45 22.11 -7.98
CA GLY A 403 -2.28 21.00 -7.06
C GLY A 403 -3.55 20.83 -6.22
N LEU A 404 -3.60 19.86 -5.34
CA LEU A 404 -4.71 19.77 -4.38
C LEU A 404 -4.84 21.11 -3.64
N PHE A 405 -3.72 21.64 -3.16
CA PHE A 405 -3.56 23.01 -2.72
C PHE A 405 -2.87 23.81 -3.82
N SER A 406 -3.45 24.95 -4.25
CA SER A 406 -2.81 25.75 -5.29
C SER A 406 -1.49 26.35 -4.80
N LYS A 407 -1.50 26.91 -3.60
CA LYS A 407 -0.34 27.58 -2.98
C LYS A 407 -0.41 27.48 -1.45
N ILE A 408 0.71 27.19 -0.80
CA ILE A 408 0.92 27.31 0.65
C ILE A 408 1.59 28.67 0.91
N SER A 409 0.97 29.50 1.73
CA SER A 409 1.39 30.88 1.97
C SER A 409 2.66 30.98 2.82
N ASP A 410 3.43 32.02 2.61
CA ASP A 410 4.60 32.43 3.40
C ASP A 410 4.28 33.32 4.61
N THR A 411 3.04 33.83 4.71
CA THR A 411 2.69 34.89 5.67
C THR A 411 2.18 34.40 7.02
N PHE A 412 1.83 33.12 7.16
CA PHE A 412 1.23 32.53 8.37
C PHE A 412 1.98 31.27 8.81
N SER A 413 1.66 30.74 9.98
CA SER A 413 2.17 29.43 10.45
C SER A 413 1.50 28.31 9.66
N THR A 414 1.80 28.21 8.36
CA THR A 414 1.14 27.32 7.43
C THR A 414 1.89 25.99 7.33
N ALA A 415 1.17 24.88 7.40
CA ALA A 415 1.74 23.54 7.21
C ALA A 415 0.70 22.57 6.65
N ILE A 416 1.18 21.57 5.92
CA ILE A 416 0.39 20.37 5.53
C ILE A 416 1.14 19.16 6.04
N SER A 417 0.46 18.28 6.77
CA SER A 417 1.09 17.10 7.34
C SER A 417 0.20 15.87 7.26
N ASN A 418 0.84 14.69 7.28
CA ASN A 418 0.19 13.38 7.44
C ASN A 418 -0.93 13.12 6.43
N LEU A 419 -0.75 13.52 5.15
CA LEU A 419 -1.77 13.46 4.11
C LEU A 419 -1.34 12.56 2.95
N HIS A 420 -2.18 11.60 2.59
CA HIS A 420 -1.92 10.67 1.49
C HIS A 420 -2.93 10.90 0.36
N VAL A 421 -2.44 11.28 -0.83
CA VAL A 421 -3.30 11.66 -1.97
C VAL A 421 -3.04 10.76 -3.17
N SER A 422 -4.11 10.38 -3.87
CA SER A 422 -4.00 9.66 -5.14
C SER A 422 -4.94 10.21 -6.21
N GLY A 423 -4.46 10.28 -7.44
CA GLY A 423 -5.24 10.72 -8.60
C GLY A 423 -4.41 11.39 -9.67
N ASP A 424 -5.07 12.20 -10.50
CA ASP A 424 -4.48 12.86 -11.65
C ASP A 424 -4.54 14.38 -11.50
N VAL A 425 -3.39 15.02 -11.63
CA VAL A 425 -3.25 16.48 -11.59
C VAL A 425 -2.65 16.95 -12.91
N GLU A 426 -3.40 17.70 -13.69
CA GLU A 426 -2.97 18.26 -14.96
C GLU A 426 -3.16 19.78 -14.98
N ASN A 427 -2.08 20.50 -15.25
CA ASN A 427 -2.12 21.92 -15.56
C ASN A 427 -2.10 22.08 -17.10
N THR A 428 -3.23 22.50 -17.64
CA THR A 428 -3.41 22.69 -19.09
C THR A 428 -2.94 24.04 -19.60
N ALA A 429 -2.39 24.91 -18.74
CA ALA A 429 -1.82 26.17 -19.15
C ALA A 429 -0.62 25.97 -20.09
N PRO A 430 -0.49 26.78 -21.16
CA PRO A 430 0.67 26.71 -22.02
C PRO A 430 1.96 27.09 -21.25
N TYR A 431 3.09 26.65 -21.81
CA TYR A 431 4.40 27.05 -21.27
C TYR A 431 4.56 28.57 -21.24
N GLU A 432 4.95 29.08 -20.09
CA GLU A 432 5.29 30.48 -19.87
C GLU A 432 6.38 30.54 -18.80
N TYR A 433 7.57 30.98 -19.19
CA TYR A 433 8.77 30.89 -18.34
C TYR A 433 8.56 31.50 -16.94
N GLY A 434 8.80 30.70 -15.93
CA GLY A 434 8.86 31.11 -14.53
C GLY A 434 7.52 31.21 -13.79
N LEU A 435 6.38 30.92 -14.45
CA LEU A 435 5.06 31.25 -13.88
C LEU A 435 4.17 30.04 -13.58
N LYS A 436 4.43 28.85 -14.17
CA LYS A 436 3.52 27.70 -14.03
C LYS A 436 4.10 26.63 -13.14
N THR A 437 3.45 26.36 -12.01
CA THR A 437 3.87 25.32 -11.08
C THR A 437 2.76 24.29 -10.89
N THR A 438 3.12 23.01 -10.88
CA THR A 438 2.17 21.91 -10.76
C THR A 438 2.71 20.86 -9.80
N GLY A 439 1.96 20.51 -8.77
CA GLY A 439 2.34 19.46 -7.83
C GLY A 439 1.16 18.60 -7.42
N GLY A 440 1.41 17.37 -7.03
CA GLY A 440 0.36 16.47 -6.59
C GLY A 440 -0.35 16.97 -5.33
N ILE A 441 0.41 17.44 -4.36
CA ILE A 441 -0.11 18.03 -3.12
C ILE A 441 -0.26 19.55 -3.29
N CYS A 442 0.78 20.24 -3.78
CA CYS A 442 0.81 21.69 -3.80
C CYS A 442 1.45 22.23 -5.08
N GLY A 443 0.84 23.27 -5.70
CA GLY A 443 1.46 24.00 -6.81
C GLY A 443 2.75 24.69 -6.37
N THR A 444 2.70 25.53 -5.32
CA THR A 444 3.87 26.20 -4.75
C THR A 444 3.87 26.12 -3.22
N ASN A 445 4.95 25.63 -2.66
CA ASN A 445 5.18 25.50 -1.23
C ASN A 445 6.15 26.56 -0.72
N TYR A 446 5.69 27.45 0.19
CA TYR A 446 6.53 28.43 0.90
C TYR A 446 6.81 28.08 2.36
N ARG A 447 6.26 26.98 2.89
CA ARG A 447 6.38 26.62 4.31
C ARG A 447 6.74 25.13 4.47
N GLU A 448 5.86 24.35 5.04
CA GLU A 448 6.19 22.98 5.41
C GLU A 448 5.18 21.99 4.88
N ILE A 449 5.68 20.93 4.24
CA ILE A 449 4.91 19.73 3.88
C ILE A 449 5.64 18.54 4.51
N THR A 450 4.96 17.80 5.41
CA THR A 450 5.59 16.69 6.14
C THR A 450 4.74 15.42 6.11
N ASN A 451 5.41 14.26 6.04
CA ASN A 451 4.75 12.94 6.13
C ASN A 451 3.62 12.76 5.10
N CYS A 452 3.79 13.30 3.91
CA CYS A 452 2.78 13.27 2.86
C CYS A 452 3.19 12.33 1.71
N SER A 453 2.21 11.80 0.99
CA SER A 453 2.47 11.02 -0.21
C SER A 453 1.54 11.38 -1.35
N PHE A 454 2.05 11.23 -2.58
CA PHE A 454 1.24 11.33 -3.79
C PHE A 454 1.47 10.13 -4.72
N SER A 455 0.38 9.63 -5.33
CA SER A 455 0.37 8.55 -6.32
C SER A 455 -0.58 8.87 -7.47
N GLY A 456 -0.30 8.35 -8.68
CA GLY A 456 -1.09 8.60 -9.88
C GLY A 456 -0.31 9.36 -10.94
N SER A 457 -0.76 10.53 -11.40
CA SER A 457 -0.07 11.33 -12.41
C SER A 457 -0.05 12.82 -12.08
N VAL A 458 1.07 13.49 -12.39
CA VAL A 458 1.21 14.96 -12.30
C VAL A 458 1.80 15.45 -13.63
N ARG A 459 1.07 16.32 -14.33
CA ARG A 459 1.47 16.84 -15.64
C ARG A 459 1.33 18.36 -15.70
N GLY A 460 2.34 19.04 -16.24
CA GLY A 460 2.31 20.49 -16.45
C GLY A 460 3.35 20.93 -17.47
N ALA A 461 3.27 22.20 -17.89
CA ALA A 461 4.12 22.72 -18.95
C ALA A 461 5.51 23.18 -18.45
N GLU A 462 5.69 23.45 -17.15
CA GLU A 462 6.93 24.03 -16.64
C GLU A 462 7.48 23.32 -15.40
N ARG A 463 7.24 23.84 -14.21
CA ARG A 463 7.76 23.30 -12.92
C ARG A 463 6.81 22.26 -12.37
N VAL A 464 7.22 21.02 -12.38
CA VAL A 464 6.32 19.92 -12.01
C VAL A 464 6.99 19.03 -10.97
N GLY A 465 6.30 18.79 -9.86
CA GLY A 465 6.79 17.91 -8.79
C GLY A 465 5.73 16.94 -8.32
N GLY A 466 6.16 15.74 -7.92
CA GLY A 466 5.24 14.75 -7.38
C GLY A 466 4.53 15.23 -6.11
N ILE A 467 5.21 16.02 -5.28
CA ILE A 467 4.66 16.65 -4.08
C ILE A 467 4.38 18.13 -4.33
N ALA A 468 5.37 18.92 -4.76
CA ALA A 468 5.22 20.35 -5.00
C ALA A 468 5.84 20.77 -6.34
N GLY A 469 5.14 21.62 -7.12
CA GLY A 469 5.69 22.18 -8.35
C GLY A 469 6.86 23.11 -8.09
N ALA A 470 6.72 24.04 -7.15
CA ALA A 470 7.81 24.85 -6.62
C ALA A 470 7.97 24.65 -5.11
N CYS A 471 9.23 24.65 -4.65
CA CYS A 471 9.61 24.47 -3.26
C CYS A 471 10.51 25.61 -2.80
N ASP A 472 9.93 26.58 -2.11
CA ASP A 472 10.62 27.69 -1.42
C ASP A 472 10.54 27.52 0.12
N GLY A 473 10.17 26.34 0.58
CA GLY A 473 10.04 25.93 1.97
C GLY A 473 10.61 24.55 2.20
N ASN A 474 10.03 23.82 3.15
CA ASN A 474 10.49 22.50 3.58
C ASN A 474 9.58 21.40 3.05
N ILE A 475 10.16 20.29 2.55
CA ILE A 475 9.46 19.05 2.28
C ILE A 475 10.18 17.93 3.02
N ILE A 476 9.51 17.31 3.99
CA ILE A 476 10.16 16.37 4.92
C ILE A 476 9.37 15.07 5.00
N SER A 477 10.07 13.93 4.94
CA SER A 477 9.47 12.59 5.08
C SER A 477 8.31 12.35 4.11
N CYS A 478 8.46 12.78 2.85
CA CYS A 478 7.43 12.66 1.82
C CYS A 478 7.80 11.61 0.77
N LYS A 479 6.76 11.02 0.16
CA LYS A 479 6.88 9.96 -0.84
C LYS A 479 6.14 10.31 -2.13
N ASN A 480 6.79 10.08 -3.28
CA ASN A 480 6.13 10.09 -4.59
C ASN A 480 6.18 8.70 -5.25
N THR A 481 5.03 8.23 -5.72
CA THR A 481 4.92 7.07 -6.61
C THR A 481 4.24 7.39 -7.94
N ALA A 482 3.90 8.67 -8.15
CA ALA A 482 3.23 9.13 -9.35
C ALA A 482 4.20 9.26 -10.54
N SER A 483 3.67 9.17 -11.75
CA SER A 483 4.34 9.64 -12.95
C SER A 483 4.30 11.16 -13.01
N VAL A 484 5.46 11.81 -13.18
CA VAL A 484 5.61 13.27 -13.21
C VAL A 484 6.14 13.68 -14.59
N PHE A 485 5.42 14.59 -15.27
CA PHE A 485 5.83 15.10 -16.57
C PHE A 485 5.84 16.63 -16.58
N GLY A 486 6.96 17.22 -16.97
CA GLY A 486 7.11 18.66 -17.14
C GLY A 486 8.46 19.07 -17.70
N ARG A 487 8.62 20.37 -18.02
CA ARG A 487 9.90 20.89 -18.51
C ARG A 487 10.97 20.86 -17.42
N GLU A 488 10.61 21.19 -16.18
CA GLU A 488 11.45 21.12 -14.99
C GLU A 488 10.77 20.18 -14.00
N ALA A 489 11.07 18.88 -14.13
CA ALA A 489 10.36 17.82 -13.43
C ALA A 489 11.17 17.23 -12.28
N GLY A 490 10.56 17.06 -11.11
CA GLY A 490 11.17 16.41 -9.96
C GLY A 490 10.25 15.42 -9.26
N GLY A 491 10.81 14.33 -8.76
CA GLY A 491 10.01 13.32 -8.05
C GLY A 491 9.32 13.89 -6.82
N ILE A 492 9.98 14.77 -6.10
CA ILE A 492 9.43 15.47 -4.93
C ILE A 492 9.09 16.92 -5.29
N ALA A 493 10.02 17.68 -5.85
CA ALA A 493 9.76 19.07 -6.22
C ALA A 493 10.40 19.42 -7.58
N GLY A 494 9.69 20.23 -8.37
CA GLY A 494 10.14 20.65 -9.70
C GLY A 494 11.28 21.65 -9.64
N ARG A 495 11.11 22.77 -8.92
CA ARG A 495 12.09 23.86 -8.83
C ARG A 495 11.83 24.70 -7.57
N ASN A 496 12.77 25.56 -7.18
CA ASN A 496 12.52 26.70 -6.28
C ASN A 496 12.20 27.98 -7.08
N SER A 497 11.83 29.04 -6.40
CA SER A 497 11.46 30.32 -7.04
C SER A 497 12.04 31.54 -6.36
N THR A 498 12.15 31.57 -5.03
CA THR A 498 12.51 32.75 -4.25
C THR A 498 13.39 32.42 -3.04
N ALA A 499 13.52 31.17 -2.66
CA ALA A 499 14.25 30.75 -1.47
C ALA A 499 14.91 29.38 -1.68
N LYS A 500 15.81 29.02 -0.80
CA LYS A 500 16.49 27.74 -0.75
C LYS A 500 15.48 26.59 -0.53
N ALA A 501 15.50 25.58 -1.40
CA ALA A 501 14.71 24.36 -1.23
C ALA A 501 15.30 23.47 -0.14
N ILE A 502 14.48 23.00 0.82
CA ILE A 502 14.88 22.05 1.87
C ILE A 502 14.08 20.77 1.70
N ILE A 503 14.77 19.66 1.37
CA ILE A 503 14.14 18.37 1.10
C ILE A 503 14.85 17.29 1.92
N TYR A 504 14.19 16.79 2.98
CA TYR A 504 14.79 15.83 3.91
C TYR A 504 13.99 14.53 4.01
N GLY A 505 14.71 13.40 3.97
CA GLY A 505 14.10 12.08 4.19
C GLY A 505 12.98 11.73 3.21
N CYS A 506 13.05 12.20 1.98
CA CYS A 506 12.04 11.99 0.96
C CYS A 506 12.47 10.94 -0.05
N TYR A 507 11.50 10.29 -0.71
CA TYR A 507 11.86 9.38 -1.78
C TYR A 507 10.87 9.34 -2.95
N ASN A 508 11.40 8.90 -4.12
CA ASN A 508 10.64 8.71 -5.34
C ASN A 508 10.74 7.27 -5.86
N GLU A 509 9.60 6.70 -6.18
CA GLU A 509 9.43 5.42 -6.89
C GLU A 509 8.79 5.62 -8.28
N GLY A 510 8.27 6.82 -8.57
CA GLY A 510 7.58 7.12 -9.80
C GLY A 510 8.50 7.40 -10.98
N THR A 511 7.93 7.48 -12.18
CA THR A 511 8.64 7.88 -13.39
C THR A 511 8.63 9.39 -13.54
N ILE A 512 9.80 9.99 -13.70
CA ILE A 512 10.00 11.43 -13.91
C ILE A 512 10.41 11.66 -15.35
N GLU A 513 9.66 12.48 -16.08
CA GLU A 513 9.86 12.70 -17.50
C GLU A 513 9.87 14.18 -17.86
N THR A 514 10.77 14.57 -18.78
CA THR A 514 10.83 15.90 -19.36
C THR A 514 10.76 15.84 -20.90
N ASP A 515 10.32 16.93 -21.53
CA ASP A 515 10.28 17.10 -22.97
C ASP A 515 11.52 17.82 -23.56
N GLY A 516 12.63 17.82 -22.83
CA GLY A 516 13.89 18.47 -23.25
C GLY A 516 14.35 19.57 -22.31
N GLY A 517 13.72 19.69 -21.16
CA GLY A 517 14.14 20.55 -20.07
C GLY A 517 15.05 19.83 -19.07
N SER A 518 14.72 19.89 -17.79
CA SER A 518 15.48 19.32 -16.70
C SER A 518 14.62 18.33 -15.91
N ALA A 519 15.15 17.15 -15.58
CA ALA A 519 14.45 16.18 -14.73
C ALA A 519 15.38 15.58 -13.68
N GLY A 520 14.91 15.52 -12.44
CA GLY A 520 15.61 14.90 -11.32
C GLY A 520 14.73 13.97 -10.52
N GLY A 521 15.30 12.86 -10.04
CA GLY A 521 14.52 11.86 -9.31
C GLY A 521 13.92 12.38 -8.00
N ILE A 522 14.52 13.38 -7.38
CA ILE A 522 14.02 14.08 -6.18
C ILE A 522 13.69 15.53 -6.51
N TYR A 523 14.61 16.26 -7.13
CA TYR A 523 14.50 17.69 -7.36
C TYR A 523 14.87 18.02 -8.79
N GLY A 524 13.96 18.68 -9.53
CA GLY A 524 14.11 18.88 -10.96
C GLY A 524 15.22 19.85 -11.32
N LYS A 525 15.18 21.09 -10.79
CA LYS A 525 16.14 22.14 -11.11
C LYS A 525 16.21 23.20 -10.02
N ASP A 526 17.36 23.85 -9.84
CA ASP A 526 17.52 25.05 -9.03
C ASP A 526 17.44 26.34 -9.87
N ASP A 527 16.98 27.44 -9.27
CA ASP A 527 16.93 28.79 -9.85
C ASP A 527 17.91 29.74 -9.14
N ASP A 528 19.13 29.29 -8.86
CA ASP A 528 20.20 30.05 -8.20
C ASP A 528 19.94 30.44 -6.74
N PHE A 529 18.94 29.84 -6.07
CA PHE A 529 18.67 30.05 -4.64
C PHE A 529 19.26 28.96 -3.74
N GLY A 530 19.77 27.88 -4.34
CA GLY A 530 20.35 26.76 -3.63
C GLY A 530 19.35 25.73 -3.13
N PHE A 531 19.87 24.61 -2.67
CA PHE A 531 19.10 23.56 -2.05
C PHE A 531 19.85 22.89 -0.89
N ASP A 532 19.10 22.26 0.01
CA ASP A 532 19.61 21.37 1.05
C ASP A 532 18.82 20.05 0.97
N ILE A 533 19.43 18.99 0.41
CA ILE A 533 18.82 17.67 0.20
C ILE A 533 19.54 16.67 1.10
N LYS A 534 18.82 16.06 2.06
CA LYS A 534 19.39 15.12 3.04
C LYS A 534 18.60 13.83 3.18
N GLY A 535 19.30 12.70 3.18
CA GLY A 535 18.68 11.41 3.45
C GLY A 535 17.59 11.02 2.43
N CYS A 536 17.69 11.50 1.19
CA CYS A 536 16.70 11.23 0.15
C CYS A 536 17.15 10.11 -0.77
N TYR A 537 16.18 9.40 -1.38
CA TYR A 537 16.54 8.42 -2.39
C TYR A 537 15.57 8.38 -3.58
N ASN A 538 16.08 7.92 -4.73
CA ASN A 538 15.30 7.67 -5.93
C ASN A 538 15.51 6.24 -6.41
N ILE A 539 14.41 5.50 -6.56
CA ILE A 539 14.39 4.17 -7.19
C ILE A 539 13.48 4.14 -8.42
N GLY A 540 12.86 5.28 -8.72
CA GLY A 540 12.06 5.49 -9.92
C GLY A 540 12.91 5.80 -11.16
N THR A 541 12.29 5.84 -12.33
CA THR A 541 12.93 6.15 -13.60
C THR A 541 12.99 7.65 -13.84
N VAL A 542 14.11 8.17 -14.40
CA VAL A 542 14.22 9.55 -14.89
C VAL A 542 14.52 9.49 -16.38
N GLN A 543 13.74 10.17 -17.22
CA GLN A 543 13.85 10.08 -18.67
C GLN A 543 13.48 11.38 -19.40
N SER A 544 13.88 11.48 -20.67
CA SER A 544 13.47 12.54 -21.59
C SER A 544 12.75 11.96 -22.80
N SER A 545 11.57 12.46 -23.12
CA SER A 545 10.80 12.03 -24.30
C SER A 545 11.34 12.63 -25.61
N SER A 546 12.03 13.77 -25.56
CA SER A 546 12.62 14.42 -26.74
C SER A 546 14.03 13.97 -27.07
N GLY A 547 14.67 13.23 -26.17
CA GLY A 547 16.08 12.86 -26.29
C GLY A 547 17.05 14.02 -26.01
N ALA A 548 16.58 15.12 -25.43
CA ALA A 548 17.37 16.29 -25.04
C ALA A 548 17.07 16.64 -23.58
N GLY A 549 17.89 17.49 -22.97
CA GLY A 549 17.70 17.99 -21.62
C GLY A 549 18.70 17.44 -20.61
N SER A 550 18.70 18.02 -19.40
CA SER A 550 19.53 17.63 -18.29
C SER A 550 18.80 16.62 -17.41
N LEU A 551 19.35 15.44 -17.20
CA LEU A 551 18.75 14.39 -16.38
C LEU A 551 19.66 14.07 -15.20
N GLY A 552 19.10 13.96 -14.00
CA GLY A 552 19.82 13.59 -12.79
C GLY A 552 19.05 12.59 -11.95
N ALA A 553 19.73 11.60 -11.40
CA ALA A 553 19.06 10.59 -10.58
C ALA A 553 18.51 11.16 -9.26
N ILE A 554 19.10 12.21 -8.71
CA ILE A 554 18.59 12.99 -7.59
C ILE A 554 18.16 14.37 -8.05
N THR A 555 19.05 15.16 -8.69
CA THR A 555 18.75 16.50 -9.24
C THR A 555 19.50 16.70 -10.56
N SER A 556 18.90 17.46 -11.49
CA SER A 556 19.44 17.57 -12.84
C SER A 556 20.44 18.72 -13.03
N TYR A 557 20.27 19.82 -12.30
CA TYR A 557 21.05 21.04 -12.52
C TYR A 557 21.12 21.89 -11.26
N TRP A 558 22.22 22.63 -11.10
CA TRP A 558 22.40 23.76 -10.17
C TRP A 558 23.04 24.95 -10.89
N GLY A 559 22.72 26.14 -10.42
CA GLY A 559 23.26 27.39 -11.00
C GLY A 559 24.70 27.67 -10.57
N ASP A 560 25.40 28.50 -11.36
CA ASP A 560 26.83 28.82 -11.19
C ASP A 560 27.12 29.95 -10.17
N ASN A 561 26.10 30.51 -9.50
CA ASN A 561 26.22 31.83 -8.81
C ASN A 561 26.58 31.75 -7.32
N GLY A 562 27.27 30.72 -6.84
CA GLY A 562 27.77 30.67 -5.45
C GLY A 562 26.68 30.47 -4.39
N SER A 563 25.54 29.94 -4.78
CA SER A 563 24.45 29.57 -3.87
C SER A 563 24.86 28.42 -2.94
N ASP A 564 24.18 28.32 -1.79
CA ASP A 564 24.48 27.32 -0.77
C ASP A 564 23.81 25.98 -1.12
N TYR A 565 24.57 25.11 -1.76
CA TYR A 565 24.15 23.75 -2.15
C TYR A 565 24.64 22.70 -1.17
N THR A 566 23.73 21.91 -0.62
CA THR A 566 24.08 20.80 0.26
C THR A 566 23.35 19.55 -0.18
N MET A 567 24.08 18.44 -0.35
CA MET A 567 23.51 17.12 -0.53
C MET A 567 24.25 16.12 0.33
N THR A 568 23.53 15.43 1.21
CA THR A 568 24.15 14.47 2.14
C THR A 568 23.28 13.22 2.30
N SER A 569 23.93 12.05 2.42
CA SER A 569 23.27 10.76 2.70
C SER A 569 22.14 10.42 1.72
N CYS A 570 22.26 10.81 0.44
CA CYS A 570 21.31 10.49 -0.61
C CYS A 570 21.75 9.24 -1.38
N TYR A 571 20.79 8.46 -1.90
CA TYR A 571 21.13 7.32 -2.73
C TYR A 571 20.16 7.09 -3.89
N VAL A 572 20.62 6.31 -4.89
CA VAL A 572 19.85 5.91 -6.06
C VAL A 572 20.00 4.42 -6.30
N LYS A 573 18.99 3.79 -6.89
CA LYS A 573 19.05 2.38 -7.28
C LYS A 573 19.81 2.24 -8.59
N GLY A 574 20.90 1.45 -8.58
CA GLY A 574 21.50 0.91 -9.78
C GLY A 574 22.19 1.88 -10.72
N LYS A 575 22.64 1.37 -11.86
CA LYS A 575 23.16 2.15 -12.97
C LYS A 575 21.97 2.74 -13.73
N TYR A 576 21.81 4.05 -13.68
CA TYR A 576 20.79 4.74 -14.48
C TYR A 576 21.20 4.70 -15.95
N THR A 577 20.40 4.03 -16.78
CA THR A 577 20.41 4.28 -18.20
C THR A 577 19.49 5.47 -18.44
N LEU A 578 20.06 6.65 -18.39
CA LEU A 578 19.35 7.86 -18.83
C LEU A 578 19.24 7.74 -20.35
N SER A 579 18.07 7.30 -20.85
CA SER A 579 17.83 7.23 -22.28
C SER A 579 17.97 8.63 -22.87
N HIS A 580 19.03 8.86 -23.68
CA HIS A 580 19.34 10.08 -24.41
C HIS A 580 19.98 11.25 -23.62
N ALA A 581 20.57 11.04 -22.46
CA ALA A 581 21.39 12.08 -21.83
C ALA A 581 22.81 12.10 -22.41
N THR A 582 23.32 13.29 -22.66
CA THR A 582 24.72 13.47 -23.09
C THR A 582 25.71 13.25 -21.93
N GLU A 583 25.24 13.24 -20.69
CA GLU A 583 26.04 12.97 -19.48
C GLU A 583 25.23 12.16 -18.45
N GLU A 584 25.69 10.95 -18.18
CA GLU A 584 25.13 10.05 -17.16
C GLU A 584 25.69 10.42 -15.78
N THR A 585 25.04 11.31 -15.04
CA THR A 585 25.45 11.64 -13.67
C THR A 585 24.27 11.55 -12.71
N VAL A 586 24.56 11.26 -11.45
CA VAL A 586 23.58 11.40 -10.37
C VAL A 586 23.13 12.85 -10.25
N PHE A 587 23.99 13.74 -10.75
CA PHE A 587 23.79 15.17 -10.91
C PHE A 587 23.90 15.49 -12.39
N GLY A 588 22.92 16.06 -13.01
CA GLY A 588 22.89 16.34 -14.45
C GLY A 588 23.84 17.44 -14.95
N SER A 589 24.92 17.80 -14.21
CA SER A 589 25.89 18.82 -14.59
C SER A 589 27.34 18.35 -14.34
N SER A 590 28.28 18.77 -15.21
CA SER A 590 29.71 18.49 -15.13
C SER A 590 30.45 19.27 -14.02
N ASP A 591 29.85 20.31 -13.46
CA ASP A 591 30.51 21.20 -12.48
C ASP A 591 30.06 20.84 -11.04
N TRP A 592 30.98 20.21 -10.30
CA TRP A 592 30.74 19.75 -8.93
C TRP A 592 30.88 20.87 -7.90
N PRO A 593 29.87 21.09 -7.02
CA PRO A 593 30.08 21.97 -5.87
C PRO A 593 31.07 21.34 -4.89
N THR A 594 31.95 22.15 -4.34
CA THR A 594 33.04 21.75 -3.43
C THR A 594 32.57 21.26 -2.06
N SER A 595 31.25 21.23 -1.79
CA SER A 595 30.65 20.95 -0.48
C SER A 595 29.81 19.67 -0.41
N ILE A 596 29.88 18.76 -1.39
CA ILE A 596 29.19 17.46 -1.29
C ILE A 596 29.98 16.53 -0.38
N SER A 597 29.54 16.39 0.86
CA SER A 597 30.14 15.45 1.82
C SER A 597 29.18 14.29 2.10
N ASN A 598 29.72 13.06 2.07
CA ASN A 598 29.05 11.81 2.47
C ASN A 598 27.83 11.40 1.62
N THR A 599 27.94 11.48 0.30
CA THR A 599 26.96 10.85 -0.60
C THR A 599 27.21 9.35 -0.60
N VAL A 600 26.26 8.56 -0.15
CA VAL A 600 26.35 7.10 -0.13
C VAL A 600 25.64 6.56 -1.36
N TRP A 601 26.38 5.90 -2.24
CA TRP A 601 25.90 5.27 -3.45
C TRP A 601 25.60 3.80 -3.21
N TYR A 602 24.43 3.34 -3.58
CA TYR A 602 24.13 1.93 -3.73
C TYR A 602 23.90 1.63 -5.19
N ALA A 603 24.84 0.94 -5.81
CA ALA A 603 24.63 0.27 -7.08
C ALA A 603 23.98 -1.09 -6.84
N ASP A 604 23.09 -1.52 -7.75
CA ASP A 604 22.59 -2.88 -7.78
C ASP A 604 23.75 -3.83 -8.11
N PRO A 605 24.12 -4.78 -7.21
CA PRO A 605 25.23 -5.68 -7.43
C PRO A 605 25.12 -6.54 -8.69
N SER A 606 23.91 -6.70 -9.24
CA SER A 606 23.70 -7.50 -10.45
C SER A 606 24.20 -6.83 -11.73
N ASN A 607 24.58 -5.54 -11.70
CA ASN A 607 24.80 -4.78 -12.94
C ASN A 607 26.22 -4.30 -13.23
N ASP A 608 27.16 -4.14 -12.27
CA ASP A 608 28.51 -3.70 -12.64
C ASP A 608 29.69 -4.05 -11.71
N GLY A 609 29.47 -4.68 -10.58
CA GLY A 609 30.58 -5.16 -9.74
C GLY A 609 31.47 -4.11 -9.07
N THR A 610 31.17 -2.83 -9.13
CA THR A 610 31.93 -1.76 -8.47
C THR A 610 31.19 -1.19 -7.28
N TYR A 611 31.64 -1.57 -6.07
CA TYR A 611 31.12 -1.03 -4.81
C TYR A 611 32.07 -0.02 -4.22
N THR A 612 31.57 1.14 -3.85
CA THR A 612 32.15 1.89 -2.74
C THR A 612 31.31 1.57 -1.49
N THR A 613 31.89 0.82 -0.57
CA THR A 613 31.30 0.59 0.76
C THR A 613 31.26 1.90 1.53
N GLY A 614 30.18 2.65 1.38
CA GLY A 614 29.81 3.70 2.32
C GLY A 614 29.00 3.07 3.44
N SER A 615 29.40 3.25 4.69
CA SER A 615 28.51 2.96 5.80
C SER A 615 27.24 3.79 5.65
N TYR A 616 26.06 3.18 5.89
CA TYR A 616 24.82 3.92 6.09
C TYR A 616 25.07 4.95 7.20
N GLY A 617 25.29 6.19 6.82
CA GLY A 617 25.22 7.27 7.76
C GLY A 617 23.73 7.48 8.07
N VAL A 618 23.26 6.92 9.19
CA VAL A 618 22.03 7.44 9.80
C VAL A 618 22.26 8.94 9.92
N PRO A 619 21.38 9.81 9.41
CA PRO A 619 21.48 11.23 9.66
C PRO A 619 21.68 11.42 11.17
N THR A 620 22.87 11.82 11.61
CA THR A 620 23.16 12.12 13.00
C THR A 620 22.56 13.49 13.30
N GLY A 621 21.28 13.51 13.64
CA GLY A 621 20.50 14.67 13.99
C GLY A 621 19.11 14.21 14.39
N ASP A 622 18.30 15.05 15.01
CA ASP A 622 16.99 14.76 15.57
C ASP A 622 15.90 14.31 14.56
N TYR A 623 16.30 13.97 13.33
CA TYR A 623 15.39 13.57 12.27
C TYR A 623 15.22 12.05 12.22
N LYS A 624 14.18 11.54 12.84
CA LYS A 624 13.74 10.14 12.71
C LYS A 624 12.94 9.95 11.41
N PHE A 625 13.56 10.13 10.25
CA PHE A 625 12.86 9.98 8.96
C PHE A 625 12.50 8.52 8.67
N TRP A 626 13.31 7.59 9.13
CA TRP A 626 13.27 6.21 8.70
C TRP A 626 12.87 5.26 9.81
N LYS A 627 11.84 4.46 9.56
CA LYS A 627 11.44 3.33 10.41
C LYS A 627 12.46 2.19 10.30
N SER A 628 12.99 1.97 9.10
CA SER A 628 14.03 1.01 8.82
C SER A 628 14.93 1.55 7.72
N LEU A 629 16.23 1.26 7.80
CA LEU A 629 17.20 1.65 6.76
C LEU A 629 17.26 0.66 5.59
N GLY A 630 16.39 -0.35 5.61
CA GLY A 630 16.46 -1.44 4.66
C GLY A 630 17.63 -2.38 4.93
N SER A 631 17.76 -3.43 4.15
CA SER A 631 18.88 -4.36 4.20
C SER A 631 19.17 -4.92 2.82
N TRP A 632 20.44 -5.24 2.57
CA TRP A 632 20.87 -5.96 1.41
C TRP A 632 21.47 -7.29 1.83
N ASN A 633 20.82 -8.40 1.49
CA ASN A 633 21.28 -9.75 1.84
C ASN A 633 21.44 -10.63 0.60
N GLY A 634 22.06 -10.10 -0.47
CA GLY A 634 22.35 -10.87 -1.69
C GLY A 634 21.12 -11.35 -2.47
N GLY A 635 19.97 -10.74 -2.23
CA GLY A 635 18.68 -11.06 -2.85
C GLY A 635 17.94 -9.80 -3.25
N THR A 636 16.63 -9.74 -3.04
CA THR A 636 15.82 -8.57 -3.30
C THR A 636 16.17 -7.44 -2.31
N PRO A 637 16.56 -6.25 -2.77
CA PRO A 637 16.88 -5.14 -1.87
C PRO A 637 15.62 -4.70 -1.11
N GLN A 638 15.77 -4.51 0.21
CA GLN A 638 14.78 -3.84 1.03
C GLN A 638 15.17 -2.37 1.15
N TYR A 639 14.37 -1.49 0.58
CA TYR A 639 14.60 -0.04 0.64
C TYR A 639 14.21 0.53 2.00
N PRO A 640 14.77 1.68 2.40
CA PRO A 640 14.34 2.38 3.60
C PRO A 640 12.84 2.70 3.54
N LYS A 641 12.17 2.58 4.68
CA LYS A 641 10.78 3.00 4.86
C LYS A 641 10.70 4.22 5.75
N LEU A 642 9.84 5.16 5.41
CA LEU A 642 9.54 6.30 6.26
C LEU A 642 8.88 5.84 7.57
N TRP A 643 9.07 6.60 8.64
CA TRP A 643 8.61 6.21 9.98
C TRP A 643 7.08 6.03 10.08
N TRP A 644 6.32 6.65 9.20
CA TRP A 644 4.86 6.57 9.12
C TRP A 644 4.36 5.50 8.12
N GLU A 645 5.24 4.83 7.38
CA GLU A 645 4.86 3.72 6.51
C GLU A 645 4.65 2.44 7.33
N GLU A 646 3.58 1.71 7.03
CA GLU A 646 3.23 0.43 7.65
C GLU A 646 4.12 -0.74 7.19
#